data_c7f9a0ab129c9acda1dec064762aa58d
#
_entry.id   c7f9a0ab129c9acda1dec064762aa58d
#
_cell.length_a   1.000
_cell.length_b   1.000
_cell.length_c   1.000
_cell.angle_alpha   90.00
_cell.angle_beta   90.00
_cell.angle_gamma   90.00
#
_symmetry.space_group_name_H-M   'P 1'
#
loop_
_entity.id
_entity.type
_entity.pdbx_description
1 polymer ?
#
loop_
_entity_poly.entity_id
_entity_poly.type
_entity_poly.pdbx_seq_one_letter_code
_entity_poly.pdbx_strand_id
1 'polypeptide(L)'
;MTMKRIFLIIAAQVLTAMLFAAEEGAMHANPKATPEATVVCGNARFTVLTDRLIRMEWSEDGIFEDRASLAVINRELPVPAFRTGKKGDGVTIATGKVTLSYSGGKFCRDNLCVSFKLNGKTRTWRPGDSPDGNLKGTTRTLDGCLGYERLSHTEKELEDGLISRDGWAVVDESSRHLLQRDESDWQEWVCERPAGERIDWYIFAYGHDYLDALKDFTKIAGNVPLPPKYVFGYWWSRYWIYTDEEILQLADDMRSRGIPADVFIIDMDWHETWKPMQERLGSDEFGQRRGWTGYTWNRDLIPDPEGLLHDLHKKGFKTALNLHPASGIRPYEECYGRFVADYLSRTDDYDGPEGYIYPEGGYTYAGNNAPKGKAGYRAPVPFRLDQQAWADAYFNSVIRPMEKLGVDFWWLDWQQWRQSKYVSGLSNTFWCNYAFWNDKVRQTRSDGQDAPRPLIYHRWGGLGSHRYQLGFSGDTYDEWSVLKFLPYFTATASNVCYGYWGHDIGGHMQLKEHTRPRDPEMFVRWMQFGVFTPIFKTHSTQTANLDCRIWSYPEQYDALKEAIELRYALSPYIYDAARQTTETGVSICRPLYYYHPEEDAAYEWKGEYYFGDNIIATAITEPVSGQEGTAPLSIWLPKGNEWYDVSHSLLLAGGRSYTLDFRLNQNPWFVRGGAVIPLAEEGISNLQGVSNVLRLMIVPGKAPCSIVHYEDDGISQNYEREHALTRIEKSTAGRKTTVRIGAREGGFKGAPGSRRITIQMEGVGTAPSSVRLNGSPLPAESVCAKKECRLIINLPESPATEELTVEIAL
;
A
#
# COMPACT_ATOMS: atom_id res chain seq x y z
N MET A 1 41.93 -25.15 -8.53
CA MET A 1 41.24 -24.08 -7.79
C MET A 1 40.01 -24.73 -7.15
N THR A 2 39.98 -24.81 -5.83
CA THR A 2 38.97 -25.57 -5.08
C THR A 2 37.64 -24.83 -5.04
N MET A 3 36.51 -25.56 -5.09
CA MET A 3 35.16 -25.04 -5.02
C MET A 3 34.94 -23.97 -3.93
N LYS A 4 35.65 -24.02 -2.82
CA LYS A 4 35.67 -22.95 -1.78
C LYS A 4 36.16 -21.58 -2.30
N ARG A 5 37.05 -21.52 -3.28
CA ARG A 5 37.56 -20.25 -3.84
C ARG A 5 36.56 -19.65 -4.85
N ILE A 6 35.81 -20.49 -5.52
CA ILE A 6 34.73 -20.05 -6.45
C ILE A 6 33.58 -19.47 -5.64
N PHE A 7 33.19 -20.10 -4.53
CA PHE A 7 32.15 -19.58 -3.62
C PHE A 7 32.55 -18.25 -2.93
N LEU A 8 33.82 -18.10 -2.57
CA LEU A 8 34.31 -16.83 -2.00
C LEU A 8 34.32 -15.69 -3.03
N ILE A 9 34.62 -15.99 -4.31
CA ILE A 9 34.64 -14.99 -5.37
C ILE A 9 33.22 -14.59 -5.76
N ILE A 10 32.27 -15.52 -5.79
CA ILE A 10 30.85 -15.21 -6.04
C ILE A 10 30.25 -14.46 -4.85
N ALA A 11 30.57 -14.83 -3.61
CA ALA A 11 30.12 -14.09 -2.42
C ALA A 11 30.73 -12.67 -2.36
N ALA A 12 32.00 -12.51 -2.75
CA ALA A 12 32.64 -11.20 -2.82
C ALA A 12 32.06 -10.33 -3.96
N GLN A 13 31.71 -10.91 -5.09
CA GLN A 13 31.07 -10.18 -6.20
C GLN A 13 29.63 -9.78 -5.87
N VAL A 14 28.88 -10.64 -5.17
CA VAL A 14 27.53 -10.32 -4.69
C VAL A 14 27.59 -9.26 -3.58
N LEU A 15 28.58 -9.33 -2.68
CA LEU A 15 28.81 -8.33 -1.64
C LEU A 15 29.27 -6.97 -2.24
N THR A 16 30.12 -7.01 -3.28
CA THR A 16 30.54 -5.80 -4.02
C THR A 16 29.37 -5.21 -4.82
N ALA A 17 28.51 -6.03 -5.41
CA ALA A 17 27.29 -5.56 -6.08
C ALA A 17 26.25 -5.01 -5.09
N MET A 18 26.15 -5.58 -3.88
CA MET A 18 25.32 -5.04 -2.80
C MET A 18 25.92 -3.76 -2.19
N LEU A 19 27.22 -3.62 -2.10
CA LEU A 19 27.90 -2.39 -1.66
C LEU A 19 27.78 -1.28 -2.71
N PHE A 20 27.85 -1.59 -4.01
CA PHE A 20 27.56 -0.61 -5.07
C PHE A 20 26.08 -0.22 -5.11
N ALA A 21 25.15 -1.12 -4.79
CA ALA A 21 23.74 -0.78 -4.64
C ALA A 21 23.44 0.07 -3.39
N ALA A 22 24.30 0.02 -2.36
CA ALA A 22 24.14 0.83 -1.15
C ALA A 22 24.74 2.25 -1.28
N GLU A 23 25.60 2.52 -2.28
CA GLU A 23 26.03 3.88 -2.63
C GLU A 23 25.05 4.60 -3.59
N GLU A 24 24.10 3.87 -4.21
CA GLU A 24 23.01 4.44 -5.02
C GLU A 24 21.75 4.78 -4.18
N GLY A 25 21.91 5.09 -2.92
CA GLY A 25 20.85 5.65 -2.07
C GLY A 25 20.38 7.00 -2.61
N ALA A 26 19.10 7.04 -3.05
CA ALA A 26 18.48 8.09 -3.85
C ALA A 26 19.08 8.22 -5.25
N MET A 27 18.77 7.28 -6.14
CA MET A 27 18.91 7.54 -7.58
C MET A 27 18.18 8.85 -7.86
N HIS A 28 18.94 9.90 -8.15
CA HIS A 28 18.35 11.14 -8.67
C HIS A 28 17.58 10.73 -9.93
N ALA A 29 16.26 10.66 -9.82
CA ALA A 29 15.43 10.28 -10.95
C ALA A 29 15.76 11.22 -12.10
N ASN A 30 16.29 10.67 -13.19
CA ASN A 30 16.59 11.44 -14.39
C ASN A 30 15.57 11.06 -15.47
N PRO A 31 14.64 11.96 -15.80
CA PRO A 31 13.63 11.67 -16.82
C PRO A 31 14.20 11.60 -18.24
N LYS A 32 15.45 12.03 -18.47
CA LYS A 32 16.12 11.93 -19.78
C LYS A 32 16.86 10.62 -19.87
N ALA A 33 16.53 9.84 -20.91
CA ALA A 33 17.22 8.58 -21.19
C ALA A 33 18.64 8.80 -21.69
N THR A 34 19.51 7.82 -21.50
CA THR A 34 20.85 7.77 -22.07
C THR A 34 20.74 7.79 -23.61
N PRO A 35 21.57 8.58 -24.31
CA PRO A 35 21.53 8.64 -25.79
C PRO A 35 21.67 7.27 -26.46
N GLU A 36 22.52 6.40 -25.90
CA GLU A 36 22.78 5.04 -26.41
C GLU A 36 21.55 4.11 -26.33
N ALA A 37 20.59 4.39 -25.46
CA ALA A 37 19.32 3.67 -25.38
C ALA A 37 18.30 4.16 -26.39
N THR A 38 18.59 5.24 -27.15
CA THR A 38 17.63 5.97 -27.96
C THR A 38 17.87 5.77 -29.44
N VAL A 39 16.81 5.49 -30.21
CA VAL A 39 16.81 5.32 -31.66
C VAL A 39 15.80 6.27 -32.29
N VAL A 40 16.25 7.23 -33.07
CA VAL A 40 15.39 8.19 -33.79
C VAL A 40 15.23 7.75 -35.26
N CYS A 41 14.00 7.78 -35.76
CA CYS A 41 13.65 7.45 -37.13
C CYS A 41 12.56 8.41 -37.64
N GLY A 42 12.96 9.48 -38.35
CA GLY A 42 12.05 10.55 -38.75
C GLY A 42 11.39 11.21 -37.53
N ASN A 43 10.07 11.26 -37.51
CA ASN A 43 9.25 11.83 -36.46
C ASN A 43 8.96 10.85 -35.30
N ALA A 44 9.64 9.68 -35.27
CA ALA A 44 9.52 8.71 -34.19
C ALA A 44 10.82 8.58 -33.40
N ARG A 45 10.68 8.39 -32.09
CA ARG A 45 11.78 8.05 -31.16
C ARG A 45 11.40 6.79 -30.38
N PHE A 46 12.35 5.86 -30.29
CA PHE A 46 12.24 4.64 -29.52
C PHE A 46 13.33 4.63 -28.45
N THR A 47 12.94 4.44 -27.19
CA THR A 47 13.89 4.32 -26.08
C THR A 47 13.81 2.92 -25.49
N VAL A 48 14.91 2.17 -25.58
CA VAL A 48 15.01 0.80 -25.05
C VAL A 48 15.40 0.88 -23.58
N LEU A 49 14.39 0.83 -22.69
CA LEU A 49 14.58 1.00 -21.25
C LEU A 49 15.08 -0.30 -20.59
N THR A 50 14.51 -1.45 -21.02
CA THR A 50 15.01 -2.78 -20.65
C THR A 50 14.95 -3.68 -21.88
N ASP A 51 15.31 -4.95 -21.76
CA ASP A 51 15.18 -5.89 -22.86
C ASP A 51 13.72 -6.23 -23.24
N ARG A 52 12.72 -5.73 -22.46
CA ARG A 52 11.28 -5.98 -22.63
C ARG A 52 10.39 -4.75 -22.51
N LEU A 53 10.94 -3.61 -22.07
CA LEU A 53 10.24 -2.34 -21.91
C LEU A 53 10.80 -1.32 -22.89
N ILE A 54 9.97 -0.83 -23.78
CA ILE A 54 10.34 0.15 -24.80
C ILE A 54 9.36 1.32 -24.76
N ARG A 55 9.89 2.55 -24.66
CA ARG A 55 9.12 3.76 -24.91
C ARG A 55 9.07 4.03 -26.42
N MET A 56 7.91 4.38 -26.92
CA MET A 56 7.62 4.66 -28.32
C MET A 56 6.97 6.02 -28.45
N GLU A 57 7.64 6.97 -29.03
CA GLU A 57 7.16 8.33 -29.22
C GLU A 57 7.01 8.64 -30.72
N TRP A 58 5.95 9.37 -31.02
CA TRP A 58 5.78 10.01 -32.32
C TRP A 58 5.32 11.46 -32.11
N SER A 59 5.91 12.39 -32.87
CA SER A 59 5.59 13.82 -32.79
C SER A 59 5.52 14.42 -34.17
N GLU A 60 4.44 15.19 -34.43
CA GLU A 60 4.24 15.84 -35.73
C GLU A 60 5.39 16.80 -36.09
N ASP A 61 5.95 17.49 -35.11
CA ASP A 61 7.04 18.47 -35.26
C ASP A 61 8.45 17.84 -35.08
N GLY A 62 8.54 16.54 -34.74
CA GLY A 62 9.80 15.86 -34.50
C GLY A 62 10.49 16.24 -33.17
N ILE A 63 9.78 16.97 -32.27
CA ILE A 63 10.29 17.33 -30.95
C ILE A 63 9.76 16.32 -29.93
N PHE A 64 10.66 15.71 -29.20
CA PHE A 64 10.35 14.66 -28.22
C PHE A 64 10.42 15.18 -26.78
N GLU A 65 9.72 14.50 -25.86
CA GLU A 65 9.58 14.94 -24.49
C GLU A 65 10.57 14.22 -23.57
N ASP A 66 11.44 14.96 -22.90
CA ASP A 66 12.43 14.42 -21.97
C ASP A 66 12.09 14.69 -20.49
N ARG A 67 11.08 15.53 -20.22
CA ARG A 67 10.64 15.80 -18.84
C ARG A 67 9.97 14.59 -18.21
N ALA A 68 9.94 14.54 -16.88
CA ALA A 68 9.15 13.57 -16.13
C ALA A 68 7.65 13.78 -16.41
N SER A 69 6.88 12.70 -16.36
CA SER A 69 5.42 12.74 -16.27
C SER A 69 4.98 12.41 -14.85
N LEU A 70 3.67 12.55 -14.57
CA LEU A 70 3.13 12.16 -13.28
C LEU A 70 3.34 10.67 -12.97
N ALA A 71 3.51 9.81 -13.97
CA ALA A 71 3.76 8.38 -13.76
C ALA A 71 5.23 8.00 -13.92
N VAL A 72 5.92 8.49 -14.94
CA VAL A 72 7.30 8.11 -15.27
C VAL A 72 8.26 9.23 -14.95
N ILE A 73 9.11 9.00 -13.96
CA ILE A 73 10.05 10.01 -13.42
C ILE A 73 11.51 9.73 -13.73
N ASN A 74 11.85 8.51 -14.17
CA ASN A 74 13.21 8.10 -14.46
C ASN A 74 13.28 7.32 -15.78
N ARG A 75 14.22 7.68 -16.65
CA ARG A 75 14.52 6.96 -17.90
C ARG A 75 16.01 6.69 -18.07
N GLU A 76 16.85 7.19 -17.15
CA GLU A 76 18.27 6.89 -17.11
C GLU A 76 18.49 5.52 -16.47
N LEU A 77 18.50 4.49 -17.29
CA LEU A 77 18.71 3.11 -16.86
C LEU A 77 19.97 2.54 -17.55
N PRO A 78 20.55 1.46 -16.99
CA PRO A 78 21.61 0.72 -17.70
C PRO A 78 21.14 0.28 -19.08
N VAL A 79 21.87 0.62 -20.13
CA VAL A 79 21.48 0.36 -21.51
C VAL A 79 21.51 -1.14 -21.77
N PRO A 80 20.37 -1.76 -22.13
CA PRO A 80 20.34 -3.19 -22.47
C PRO A 80 21.02 -3.45 -23.81
N ALA A 81 21.51 -4.66 -24.01
CA ALA A 81 22.06 -5.06 -25.30
C ALA A 81 20.95 -5.15 -26.36
N PHE A 82 21.03 -4.37 -27.42
CA PHE A 82 20.12 -4.45 -28.58
C PHE A 82 20.83 -4.16 -29.89
N ARG A 83 20.18 -4.50 -31.00
CA ARG A 83 20.66 -4.25 -32.35
C ARG A 83 19.61 -3.47 -33.13
N THR A 84 20.07 -2.56 -33.98
CA THR A 84 19.23 -1.83 -34.92
C THR A 84 19.47 -2.29 -36.35
N GLY A 85 18.43 -2.33 -37.18
CA GLY A 85 18.49 -2.61 -38.59
C GLY A 85 17.66 -1.60 -39.38
N LYS A 86 18.09 -1.18 -40.55
CA LYS A 86 17.29 -0.37 -41.49
C LYS A 86 16.32 -1.25 -42.24
N LYS A 87 15.08 -0.79 -42.48
CA LYS A 87 14.08 -1.45 -43.30
C LYS A 87 13.35 -0.37 -44.12
N GLY A 88 13.88 -0.07 -45.32
CA GLY A 88 13.42 1.08 -46.10
C GLY A 88 13.65 2.38 -45.35
N ASP A 89 12.60 3.20 -45.19
CA ASP A 89 12.61 4.44 -44.38
C ASP A 89 12.39 4.18 -42.88
N GLY A 90 12.24 2.92 -42.48
CA GLY A 90 11.94 2.52 -41.09
C GLY A 90 13.13 1.88 -40.37
N VAL A 91 12.86 1.40 -39.16
CA VAL A 91 13.85 0.78 -38.26
C VAL A 91 13.30 -0.52 -37.67
N THR A 92 14.23 -1.45 -37.46
CA THR A 92 13.99 -2.63 -36.60
C THR A 92 14.90 -2.53 -35.38
N ILE A 93 14.36 -2.74 -34.17
CA ILE A 93 15.09 -2.77 -32.91
C ILE A 93 14.89 -4.15 -32.31
N ALA A 94 15.97 -4.88 -32.09
CA ALA A 94 15.91 -6.23 -31.54
C ALA A 94 16.77 -6.34 -30.28
N THR A 95 16.13 -6.64 -29.15
CA THR A 95 16.79 -7.07 -27.92
C THR A 95 16.91 -8.60 -27.89
N GLY A 96 17.37 -9.16 -26.78
CA GLY A 96 17.33 -10.61 -26.58
C GLY A 96 15.90 -11.19 -26.39
N LYS A 97 14.90 -10.34 -26.14
CA LYS A 97 13.53 -10.74 -25.77
C LYS A 97 12.45 -10.24 -26.72
N VAL A 98 12.58 -9.03 -27.23
CA VAL A 98 11.58 -8.40 -28.12
C VAL A 98 12.18 -7.92 -29.43
N THR A 99 11.34 -7.81 -30.44
CA THR A 99 11.68 -7.19 -31.75
C THR A 99 10.59 -6.17 -32.08
N LEU A 100 10.96 -4.88 -32.10
CA LEU A 100 10.12 -3.80 -32.61
C LEU A 100 10.43 -3.57 -34.07
N SER A 101 9.40 -3.42 -34.93
CA SER A 101 9.51 -3.03 -36.34
C SER A 101 8.62 -1.82 -36.60
N TYR A 102 9.21 -0.81 -37.25
CA TYR A 102 8.52 0.42 -37.62
C TYR A 102 8.93 0.80 -39.06
N SER A 103 7.95 1.24 -39.89
CA SER A 103 8.19 1.52 -41.33
C SER A 103 7.99 3.00 -41.71
N GLY A 104 7.84 3.90 -40.71
CA GLY A 104 7.68 5.33 -40.90
C GLY A 104 6.22 5.83 -40.77
N GLY A 105 6.06 7.12 -40.60
CA GLY A 105 4.75 7.80 -40.40
C GLY A 105 4.20 7.77 -39.00
N LYS A 106 3.02 8.32 -38.79
CA LYS A 106 2.32 8.26 -37.48
C LYS A 106 2.00 6.82 -37.11
N PHE A 107 2.18 6.44 -35.87
CA PHE A 107 1.95 5.07 -35.39
C PHE A 107 0.54 4.56 -35.72
N CYS A 108 0.50 3.45 -36.40
CA CYS A 108 -0.74 2.74 -36.72
C CYS A 108 -0.45 1.22 -36.89
N ARG A 109 -1.53 0.46 -37.04
CA ARG A 109 -1.49 -1.00 -37.12
C ARG A 109 -0.56 -1.53 -38.22
N ASP A 110 -0.44 -0.81 -39.35
CA ASP A 110 0.29 -1.27 -40.54
C ASP A 110 1.79 -0.94 -40.49
N ASN A 111 2.18 0.06 -39.65
CA ASN A 111 3.56 0.55 -39.65
C ASN A 111 4.35 0.27 -38.39
N LEU A 112 3.69 -0.16 -37.28
CA LEU A 112 4.34 -0.46 -36.03
C LEU A 112 3.91 -1.83 -35.48
N CYS A 113 4.89 -2.63 -35.05
CA CYS A 113 4.59 -3.84 -34.29
C CYS A 113 5.75 -4.22 -33.36
N VAL A 114 5.39 -4.92 -32.28
CA VAL A 114 6.34 -5.49 -31.32
C VAL A 114 6.07 -6.98 -31.14
N SER A 115 7.10 -7.79 -31.46
CA SER A 115 7.03 -9.25 -31.34
C SER A 115 7.88 -9.76 -30.18
N PHE A 116 7.36 -10.74 -29.44
CA PHE A 116 8.00 -11.36 -28.28
C PHE A 116 7.63 -12.85 -28.17
N LYS A 117 8.20 -13.56 -27.22
CA LYS A 117 7.87 -14.96 -26.95
C LYS A 117 6.91 -15.08 -25.77
N LEU A 118 5.84 -15.86 -25.97
CA LEU A 118 4.92 -16.28 -24.92
C LEU A 118 4.76 -17.80 -25.05
N ASN A 119 5.16 -18.56 -24.04
CA ASN A 119 5.13 -20.02 -24.00
C ASN A 119 5.77 -20.66 -25.26
N GLY A 120 6.94 -20.17 -25.64
CA GLY A 120 7.70 -20.65 -26.79
C GLY A 120 7.16 -20.21 -28.17
N LYS A 121 5.94 -19.64 -28.22
CA LYS A 121 5.33 -19.13 -29.46
C LYS A 121 5.62 -17.64 -29.62
N THR A 122 5.77 -17.19 -30.86
CA THR A 122 5.87 -15.77 -31.17
C THR A 122 4.49 -15.14 -31.08
N ARG A 123 4.37 -14.07 -30.31
CA ARG A 123 3.23 -13.16 -30.27
C ARG A 123 3.65 -11.83 -30.85
N THR A 124 2.69 -11.08 -31.36
CA THR A 124 2.95 -9.75 -31.93
C THR A 124 1.84 -8.82 -31.54
N TRP A 125 2.21 -7.73 -30.88
CA TRP A 125 1.32 -6.61 -30.60
C TRP A 125 1.37 -5.60 -31.75
N ARG A 126 0.25 -4.95 -32.04
CA ARG A 126 0.10 -3.84 -32.98
C ARG A 126 -0.80 -2.75 -32.41
N PRO A 127 -0.61 -1.46 -32.79
CA PRO A 127 -1.56 -0.41 -32.43
C PRO A 127 -3.00 -0.80 -32.76
N GLY A 128 -3.90 -0.62 -31.78
CA GLY A 128 -5.31 -0.99 -31.90
C GLY A 128 -5.64 -2.44 -31.53
N ASP A 129 -4.67 -3.25 -31.11
CA ASP A 129 -4.98 -4.56 -30.51
C ASP A 129 -5.71 -4.37 -29.18
N SER A 130 -6.77 -5.16 -28.96
CA SER A 130 -7.55 -5.14 -27.72
C SER A 130 -6.77 -5.74 -26.55
N PRO A 131 -6.78 -5.10 -25.37
CA PRO A 131 -6.14 -5.64 -24.17
C PRO A 131 -7.00 -6.66 -23.42
N ASP A 132 -7.70 -7.55 -24.10
CA ASP A 132 -8.69 -8.47 -23.51
C ASP A 132 -8.09 -9.37 -22.42
N GLY A 133 -6.81 -9.70 -22.52
CA GLY A 133 -6.09 -10.47 -21.52
C GLY A 133 -5.52 -9.65 -20.35
N ASN A 134 -5.76 -8.34 -20.30
CA ASN A 134 -5.24 -7.48 -19.22
C ASN A 134 -5.78 -7.91 -17.84
N LEU A 135 -4.88 -8.07 -16.88
CA LEU A 135 -5.20 -8.59 -15.54
C LEU A 135 -5.73 -7.51 -14.59
N LYS A 136 -5.97 -6.32 -15.11
CA LYS A 136 -6.48 -5.16 -14.40
C LYS A 136 -5.53 -4.68 -13.29
N GLY A 137 -5.84 -3.53 -12.74
CA GLY A 137 -5.13 -2.90 -11.64
C GLY A 137 -6.09 -2.56 -10.51
N THR A 138 -6.34 -1.28 -10.31
CA THR A 138 -7.21 -0.79 -9.24
C THR A 138 -8.12 0.34 -9.76
N THR A 139 -8.81 1.00 -8.85
CA THR A 139 -9.66 2.15 -9.18
C THR A 139 -9.65 3.18 -8.07
N ARG A 140 -10.14 4.39 -8.36
CA ARG A 140 -10.16 5.51 -7.44
C ARG A 140 -10.98 5.23 -6.18
N THR A 141 -12.13 4.57 -6.31
CA THR A 141 -13.06 4.39 -5.21
C THR A 141 -13.98 3.17 -5.37
N LEU A 142 -14.33 2.58 -4.25
CA LEU A 142 -15.39 1.59 -4.09
C LEU A 142 -16.64 2.18 -3.41
N ASP A 143 -16.83 3.50 -3.40
CA ASP A 143 -18.01 4.14 -2.79
C ASP A 143 -19.30 3.55 -3.34
N GLY A 144 -20.12 2.96 -2.47
CA GLY A 144 -21.35 2.26 -2.86
C GLY A 144 -21.14 0.95 -3.59
N CYS A 145 -20.00 0.28 -3.39
CA CYS A 145 -19.73 -1.05 -3.92
C CYS A 145 -20.70 -2.09 -3.35
N LEU A 146 -21.16 -3.00 -4.22
CA LEU A 146 -21.91 -4.21 -3.90
C LEU A 146 -21.20 -5.49 -4.39
N GLY A 147 -19.87 -5.45 -4.42
CA GLY A 147 -19.07 -6.55 -4.91
C GLY A 147 -18.98 -6.57 -6.44
N TYR A 148 -18.96 -7.78 -7.02
CA TYR A 148 -18.87 -7.95 -8.47
C TYR A 148 -20.05 -7.38 -9.25
N GLU A 149 -21.20 -7.22 -8.62
CA GLU A 149 -22.42 -6.74 -9.28
C GLU A 149 -22.38 -5.23 -9.55
N ARG A 150 -21.74 -4.50 -8.64
CA ARG A 150 -21.58 -3.05 -8.77
C ARG A 150 -20.28 -2.62 -8.11
N LEU A 151 -19.33 -2.17 -8.90
CA LEU A 151 -18.02 -1.78 -8.42
C LEU A 151 -18.10 -0.53 -7.51
N SER A 152 -18.75 0.54 -7.99
CA SER A 152 -19.01 1.74 -7.18
C SER A 152 -20.15 2.57 -7.79
N HIS A 153 -20.50 3.70 -7.15
CA HIS A 153 -21.45 4.65 -7.73
C HIS A 153 -20.88 5.39 -8.94
N THR A 154 -19.57 5.52 -9.03
CA THR A 154 -18.90 6.36 -10.05
C THR A 154 -17.97 5.57 -10.96
N GLU A 155 -17.45 4.44 -10.51
CA GLU A 155 -16.52 3.59 -11.25
C GLU A 155 -17.21 2.30 -11.67
N LYS A 156 -17.11 1.94 -12.95
CA LYS A 156 -17.75 0.74 -13.49
C LYS A 156 -16.81 -0.45 -13.59
N GLU A 157 -15.53 -0.20 -13.77
CA GLU A 157 -14.49 -1.21 -13.98
C GLU A 157 -13.20 -0.81 -13.27
N LEU A 158 -12.34 -1.80 -13.01
CA LEU A 158 -10.96 -1.55 -12.63
C LEU A 158 -10.17 -1.03 -13.84
N GLU A 159 -9.27 -0.09 -13.61
CA GLU A 159 -8.33 0.38 -14.63
C GLU A 159 -7.43 -0.77 -15.11
N ASP A 160 -6.85 -0.62 -16.30
CA ASP A 160 -5.91 -1.60 -16.82
C ASP A 160 -4.62 -1.63 -15.99
N GLY A 161 -4.09 -2.85 -15.80
CA GLY A 161 -2.83 -3.09 -15.13
C GLY A 161 -1.64 -3.15 -16.10
N LEU A 162 -0.45 -3.34 -15.53
CA LEU A 162 0.82 -3.40 -16.27
C LEU A 162 1.13 -4.79 -16.84
N ILE A 163 0.28 -5.78 -16.59
CA ILE A 163 0.49 -7.19 -16.94
C ILE A 163 -0.76 -7.80 -17.57
N SER A 164 -0.56 -8.83 -18.39
CA SER A 164 -1.63 -9.45 -19.16
C SER A 164 -1.36 -10.93 -19.44
N ARG A 165 -2.40 -11.74 -19.53
CA ARG A 165 -2.32 -13.12 -20.05
C ARG A 165 -1.87 -13.17 -21.51
N ASP A 166 -2.08 -12.11 -22.28
CA ASP A 166 -1.57 -11.98 -23.65
C ASP A 166 -0.08 -11.68 -23.71
N GLY A 167 0.54 -11.40 -22.55
CA GLY A 167 1.96 -11.18 -22.38
C GLY A 167 2.43 -9.77 -22.71
N TRP A 168 1.49 -8.81 -22.91
CA TRP A 168 1.82 -7.43 -23.18
C TRP A 168 0.83 -6.47 -22.51
N ALA A 169 1.30 -5.27 -22.16
CA ALA A 169 0.49 -4.12 -21.78
C ALA A 169 1.08 -2.85 -22.40
N VAL A 170 0.23 -1.85 -22.65
CA VAL A 170 0.66 -0.54 -23.13
C VAL A 170 0.18 0.52 -22.16
N VAL A 171 1.10 1.35 -21.69
CA VAL A 171 0.80 2.56 -20.91
C VAL A 171 0.84 3.75 -21.85
N ASP A 172 -0.28 4.43 -22.00
CA ASP A 172 -0.40 5.65 -22.82
C ASP A 172 -0.17 6.87 -21.94
N GLU A 173 0.95 7.54 -22.19
CA GLU A 173 1.36 8.78 -21.53
C GLU A 173 1.07 10.03 -22.36
N SER A 174 0.48 9.90 -23.56
CA SER A 174 0.36 10.98 -24.55
C SER A 174 -0.36 12.23 -24.00
N SER A 175 -1.32 12.07 -23.09
CA SER A 175 -2.09 13.16 -22.48
C SER A 175 -1.74 13.44 -21.02
N ARG A 176 -0.84 12.66 -20.42
CA ARG A 176 -0.50 12.82 -19.00
C ARG A 176 0.35 14.06 -18.78
N HIS A 177 0.03 14.83 -17.73
CA HIS A 177 0.79 16.01 -17.34
C HIS A 177 2.25 15.68 -17.03
N LEU A 178 3.08 16.69 -17.18
CA LEU A 178 4.51 16.62 -16.93
C LEU A 178 4.86 17.30 -15.60
N LEU A 179 6.05 16.99 -15.11
CA LEU A 179 6.70 17.68 -14.01
C LEU A 179 7.81 18.56 -14.57
N GLN A 180 7.69 19.86 -14.35
CA GLN A 180 8.73 20.82 -14.69
C GLN A 180 9.59 21.06 -13.46
N ARG A 181 10.90 20.84 -13.57
CA ARG A 181 11.86 21.23 -12.51
C ARG A 181 11.91 22.75 -12.40
N ASP A 182 11.97 23.21 -11.16
CA ASP A 182 12.12 24.62 -10.82
C ASP A 182 13.08 24.78 -9.62
N GLU A 183 13.38 26.03 -9.26
CA GLU A 183 14.28 26.38 -8.14
C GLU A 183 13.52 26.52 -6.80
N SER A 184 12.23 26.21 -6.77
CA SER A 184 11.43 26.24 -5.55
C SER A 184 11.78 25.09 -4.61
N ASP A 185 11.33 25.17 -3.36
CA ASP A 185 11.45 24.07 -2.40
C ASP A 185 10.71 22.81 -2.84
N TRP A 186 9.75 22.93 -3.78
CA TRP A 186 9.06 21.81 -4.40
C TRP A 186 9.96 21.04 -5.36
N GLN A 187 10.92 21.69 -5.98
CA GLN A 187 11.86 21.19 -6.99
C GLN A 187 11.20 20.81 -8.32
N GLU A 188 9.94 20.41 -8.29
CA GLU A 188 9.15 20.03 -9.48
C GLU A 188 7.71 20.47 -9.29
N TRP A 189 7.08 20.93 -10.39
CA TRP A 189 5.67 21.31 -10.39
C TRP A 189 4.98 20.86 -11.66
N VAL A 190 3.65 20.68 -11.59
CA VAL A 190 2.88 20.24 -12.75
C VAL A 190 2.92 21.28 -13.88
N CYS A 191 3.06 20.78 -15.10
CA CYS A 191 2.92 21.57 -16.32
C CYS A 191 2.23 20.75 -17.41
N GLU A 192 1.66 21.46 -18.38
CA GLU A 192 1.02 20.86 -19.54
C GLU A 192 2.05 20.35 -20.53
N ARG A 193 1.64 19.40 -21.37
CA ARG A 193 2.43 18.99 -22.52
C ARG A 193 2.43 20.07 -23.60
N PRO A 194 3.50 20.15 -24.43
CA PRO A 194 3.50 21.04 -25.59
C PRO A 194 2.33 20.73 -26.51
N ALA A 195 1.76 21.77 -27.11
CA ALA A 195 0.71 21.63 -28.11
C ALA A 195 1.20 20.83 -29.34
N GLY A 196 0.28 20.31 -30.14
CA GLY A 196 0.54 19.51 -31.34
C GLY A 196 0.18 18.04 -31.15
N GLU A 197 0.15 17.31 -32.25
CA GLU A 197 -0.19 15.89 -32.19
C GLU A 197 1.03 15.06 -31.75
N ARG A 198 0.86 14.31 -30.66
CA ARG A 198 1.92 13.52 -30.01
C ARG A 198 1.40 12.18 -29.55
N ILE A 199 2.25 11.16 -29.63
CA ILE A 199 2.04 9.83 -29.06
C ILE A 199 3.24 9.54 -28.16
N ASP A 200 2.98 9.03 -26.96
CA ASP A 200 4.00 8.63 -25.97
C ASP A 200 3.54 7.36 -25.26
N TRP A 201 3.96 6.23 -25.77
CA TRP A 201 3.55 4.91 -25.31
C TRP A 201 4.71 4.14 -24.68
N TYR A 202 4.43 3.38 -23.64
CA TYR A 202 5.36 2.40 -23.07
C TYR A 202 4.77 1.02 -23.25
N ILE A 203 5.45 0.18 -24.03
CA ILE A 203 5.07 -1.22 -24.19
C ILE A 203 5.85 -2.11 -23.23
N PHE A 204 5.11 -2.87 -22.42
CA PHE A 204 5.56 -3.92 -21.53
C PHE A 204 5.33 -5.26 -22.23
N ALA A 205 6.37 -5.93 -22.72
CA ALA A 205 6.27 -7.20 -23.45
C ALA A 205 6.98 -8.33 -22.68
N TYR A 206 6.49 -8.59 -21.46
CA TYR A 206 7.12 -9.49 -20.49
C TYR A 206 6.65 -10.95 -20.59
N GLY A 207 5.69 -11.25 -21.49
CA GLY A 207 5.08 -12.59 -21.45
C GLY A 207 4.38 -12.81 -20.10
N HIS A 208 4.68 -13.93 -19.47
CA HIS A 208 4.20 -14.25 -18.12
C HIS A 208 5.24 -14.01 -17.01
N ASP A 209 6.31 -13.29 -17.28
CA ASP A 209 7.29 -12.87 -16.28
C ASP A 209 6.74 -11.61 -15.53
N TYR A 210 5.60 -11.75 -14.87
CA TYR A 210 4.83 -10.65 -14.26
C TYR A 210 5.62 -9.86 -13.23
N LEU A 211 6.39 -10.54 -12.38
CA LEU A 211 7.20 -9.89 -11.33
C LEU A 211 8.30 -9.01 -11.93
N ASP A 212 8.90 -9.41 -13.06
CA ASP A 212 9.90 -8.60 -13.75
C ASP A 212 9.27 -7.32 -14.34
N ALA A 213 8.02 -7.40 -14.84
CA ALA A 213 7.29 -6.24 -15.35
C ALA A 213 7.07 -5.19 -14.27
N LEU A 214 6.65 -5.61 -13.06
CA LEU A 214 6.42 -4.72 -11.93
C LEU A 214 7.73 -4.11 -11.42
N LYS A 215 8.79 -4.93 -11.31
CA LYS A 215 10.12 -4.47 -10.91
C LYS A 215 10.70 -3.45 -11.91
N ASP A 216 10.52 -3.67 -13.20
CA ASP A 216 11.00 -2.74 -14.22
C ASP A 216 10.13 -1.47 -14.27
N PHE A 217 8.85 -1.57 -13.94
CA PHE A 217 8.00 -0.39 -13.76
C PHE A 217 8.51 0.51 -12.63
N THR A 218 8.86 -0.04 -11.47
CA THR A 218 9.38 0.79 -10.37
C THR A 218 10.70 1.47 -10.70
N LYS A 219 11.54 0.91 -11.58
CA LYS A 219 12.75 1.59 -12.05
C LYS A 219 12.46 2.89 -12.81
N ILE A 220 11.35 2.94 -13.55
CA ILE A 220 10.97 4.14 -14.32
C ILE A 220 9.97 5.02 -13.57
N ALA A 221 9.15 4.45 -12.71
CA ALA A 221 8.06 5.15 -12.00
C ALA A 221 8.40 5.52 -10.55
N GLY A 222 9.57 5.10 -10.05
CA GLY A 222 9.98 5.24 -8.65
C GLY A 222 9.53 4.08 -7.77
N ASN A 223 10.21 3.90 -6.66
CA ASN A 223 9.95 2.82 -5.71
C ASN A 223 8.65 3.06 -4.92
N VAL A 224 8.14 1.98 -4.35
CA VAL A 224 7.10 1.99 -3.31
C VAL A 224 7.78 2.31 -1.97
N PRO A 225 7.52 3.45 -1.31
CA PRO A 225 8.19 3.78 -0.05
C PRO A 225 7.82 2.79 1.06
N LEU A 226 8.74 2.47 1.97
CA LEU A 226 8.45 1.71 3.17
C LEU A 226 7.71 2.59 4.18
N PRO A 227 6.44 2.28 4.52
CA PRO A 227 5.72 3.09 5.48
C PRO A 227 6.24 2.87 6.91
N PRO A 228 5.91 3.76 7.88
CA PRO A 228 6.20 3.51 9.29
C PRO A 228 5.59 2.19 9.76
N LYS A 229 6.29 1.46 10.63
CA LYS A 229 5.90 0.11 11.06
C LYS A 229 4.52 0.06 11.71
N TYR A 230 4.14 1.11 12.45
CA TYR A 230 2.86 1.18 13.15
C TYR A 230 1.64 1.14 12.22
N VAL A 231 1.79 1.46 10.94
CA VAL A 231 0.66 1.39 9.99
C VAL A 231 0.18 -0.04 9.74
N PHE A 232 1.02 -1.04 10.04
CA PHE A 232 0.67 -2.45 9.92
C PHE A 232 -0.08 -3.01 11.13
N GLY A 233 -0.28 -2.23 12.19
CA GLY A 233 -1.13 -2.57 13.32
C GLY A 233 -2.63 -2.37 13.02
N TYR A 234 -3.43 -2.39 14.05
CA TYR A 234 -4.88 -2.15 13.97
C TYR A 234 -5.18 -0.66 14.06
N TRP A 235 -6.06 -0.18 13.18
CA TRP A 235 -6.54 1.20 13.13
C TRP A 235 -7.98 1.25 13.59
N TRP A 236 -8.24 2.03 14.63
CA TRP A 236 -9.58 2.40 15.03
C TRP A 236 -10.04 3.61 14.22
N SER A 237 -11.22 3.51 13.62
CA SER A 237 -11.90 4.60 12.95
C SER A 237 -13.42 4.39 13.01
N ARG A 238 -14.17 5.46 13.16
CA ARG A 238 -15.62 5.51 13.02
C ARG A 238 -16.07 6.93 12.76
N TYR A 239 -16.88 7.14 11.73
CA TYR A 239 -17.57 8.40 11.56
C TYR A 239 -18.68 8.52 12.63
N TRP A 240 -18.39 9.25 13.69
CA TRP A 240 -19.28 9.44 14.83
C TRP A 240 -18.97 10.75 15.54
N ILE A 241 -20.00 11.38 16.14
CA ILE A 241 -19.84 12.60 16.94
C ILE A 241 -19.29 12.18 18.31
N TYR A 242 -17.99 12.29 18.50
CA TYR A 242 -17.31 12.02 19.76
C TYR A 242 -16.88 13.31 20.45
N THR A 243 -17.04 13.36 21.78
CA THR A 243 -16.29 14.30 22.61
C THR A 243 -14.87 13.80 22.86
N ASP A 244 -13.96 14.67 23.30
CA ASP A 244 -12.61 14.29 23.72
C ASP A 244 -12.63 13.26 24.86
N GLU A 245 -13.54 13.39 25.83
CA GLU A 245 -13.72 12.40 26.91
C GLU A 245 -14.13 11.03 26.36
N GLU A 246 -15.05 10.96 25.41
CA GLU A 246 -15.47 9.71 24.76
C GLU A 246 -14.34 9.08 23.94
N ILE A 247 -13.53 9.87 23.25
CA ILE A 247 -12.35 9.41 22.51
C ILE A 247 -11.34 8.80 23.47
N LEU A 248 -11.01 9.49 24.57
CA LEU A 248 -10.08 8.98 25.59
C LEU A 248 -10.61 7.72 26.27
N GLN A 249 -11.93 7.66 26.54
CA GLN A 249 -12.56 6.46 27.09
C GLN A 249 -12.46 5.26 26.14
N LEU A 250 -12.67 5.46 24.84
CA LEU A 250 -12.48 4.40 23.83
C LEU A 250 -11.04 3.88 23.82
N ALA A 251 -10.05 4.78 23.90
CA ALA A 251 -8.65 4.41 23.98
C ALA A 251 -8.35 3.61 25.27
N ASP A 252 -8.91 4.01 26.41
CA ASP A 252 -8.76 3.30 27.69
C ASP A 252 -9.46 1.93 27.67
N ASP A 253 -10.64 1.85 27.05
CA ASP A 253 -11.35 0.59 26.87
C ASP A 253 -10.52 -0.43 26.06
N MET A 254 -9.85 0.02 24.99
CA MET A 254 -8.96 -0.86 24.22
C MET A 254 -7.78 -1.33 25.08
N ARG A 255 -7.10 -0.41 25.77
CA ARG A 255 -5.92 -0.76 26.58
C ARG A 255 -6.28 -1.65 27.78
N SER A 256 -7.35 -1.36 28.49
CA SER A 256 -7.79 -2.16 29.65
C SER A 256 -8.26 -3.56 29.28
N ARG A 257 -8.79 -3.74 28.06
CA ARG A 257 -9.18 -5.05 27.50
C ARG A 257 -8.03 -5.79 26.84
N GLY A 258 -6.83 -5.21 26.80
CA GLY A 258 -5.67 -5.78 26.12
C GLY A 258 -5.89 -5.92 24.62
N ILE A 259 -6.62 -5.01 24.00
CA ILE A 259 -6.80 -4.93 22.55
C ILE A 259 -5.64 -4.09 21.99
N PRO A 260 -4.74 -4.68 21.20
CA PRO A 260 -3.66 -3.91 20.60
C PRO A 260 -4.20 -3.01 19.49
N ALA A 261 -3.70 -1.77 19.42
CA ALA A 261 -4.05 -0.82 18.37
C ALA A 261 -2.95 0.25 18.23
N ASP A 262 -2.73 0.72 17.02
CA ASP A 262 -1.67 1.68 16.70
C ASP A 262 -2.19 3.04 16.27
N VAL A 263 -3.29 3.10 15.53
CA VAL A 263 -3.80 4.34 14.96
C VAL A 263 -5.21 4.61 15.44
N PHE A 264 -5.44 5.86 15.83
CA PHE A 264 -6.74 6.40 16.15
C PHE A 264 -7.09 7.48 15.12
N ILE A 265 -8.10 7.23 14.30
CA ILE A 265 -8.61 8.21 13.33
C ILE A 265 -9.76 8.97 13.98
N ILE A 266 -9.70 10.29 13.96
CA ILE A 266 -10.81 11.18 14.29
C ILE A 266 -11.40 11.67 12.97
N ASP A 267 -12.65 11.29 12.72
CA ASP A 267 -13.34 11.62 11.49
C ASP A 267 -13.81 13.08 11.48
N MET A 268 -14.47 13.51 10.41
CA MET A 268 -14.71 14.91 10.08
C MET A 268 -15.33 15.79 11.20
N ASP A 269 -15.95 15.21 12.23
CA ASP A 269 -16.49 15.97 13.37
C ASP A 269 -15.41 16.56 14.31
N TRP A 270 -14.12 16.32 14.02
CA TRP A 270 -13.02 17.01 14.70
C TRP A 270 -13.05 18.53 14.43
N HIS A 271 -13.55 18.93 13.26
CA HIS A 271 -13.76 20.34 12.93
C HIS A 271 -15.25 20.71 13.00
N GLU A 272 -15.55 21.99 12.90
CA GLU A 272 -16.94 22.45 12.83
C GLU A 272 -17.63 21.86 11.59
N THR A 273 -18.66 21.02 11.80
CA THR A 273 -19.38 20.31 10.76
C THR A 273 -20.82 20.77 10.61
N TRP A 274 -21.46 20.36 9.52
CA TRP A 274 -22.87 20.71 9.27
C TRP A 274 -23.87 19.91 10.10
N LYS A 275 -23.52 18.72 10.64
CA LYS A 275 -24.48 17.83 11.32
C LYS A 275 -24.75 18.22 12.76
N PRO A 276 -23.82 18.13 13.69
CA PRO A 276 -24.13 18.50 15.06
C PRO A 276 -24.36 19.98 15.25
N MET A 277 -23.85 20.82 14.36
CA MET A 277 -23.81 22.26 14.48
C MET A 277 -24.64 23.00 13.44
N GLN A 278 -25.43 22.30 12.62
CA GLN A 278 -26.12 22.87 11.47
C GLN A 278 -26.94 24.12 11.80
N GLU A 279 -27.65 24.07 12.93
CA GLU A 279 -28.47 25.22 13.37
C GLU A 279 -27.61 26.39 13.83
N ARG A 280 -26.48 26.13 14.49
CA ARG A 280 -25.54 27.15 14.96
C ARG A 280 -24.69 27.72 13.83
N LEU A 281 -24.16 26.86 12.94
CA LEU A 281 -23.27 27.26 11.85
C LEU A 281 -24.05 27.91 10.69
N GLY A 282 -25.25 27.43 10.41
CA GLY A 282 -26.11 27.92 9.32
C GLY A 282 -25.42 27.94 7.96
N SER A 283 -25.64 29.01 7.22
CA SER A 283 -24.96 29.31 5.97
C SER A 283 -23.89 30.39 6.19
N ASP A 284 -22.90 30.42 5.29
CA ASP A 284 -21.94 31.51 5.22
C ASP A 284 -22.59 32.78 4.65
N GLU A 285 -21.82 33.86 4.54
CA GLU A 285 -22.27 35.17 4.00
C GLU A 285 -22.71 35.09 2.52
N PHE A 286 -22.44 33.95 1.87
CA PHE A 286 -22.83 33.68 0.47
C PHE A 286 -24.02 32.73 0.36
N GLY A 287 -24.60 32.32 1.49
CA GLY A 287 -25.72 31.39 1.56
C GLY A 287 -25.32 29.91 1.39
N GLN A 288 -24.03 29.58 1.48
CA GLN A 288 -23.55 28.21 1.35
C GLN A 288 -23.48 27.50 2.71
N ARG A 289 -23.79 26.20 2.70
CA ARG A 289 -23.72 25.35 3.89
C ARG A 289 -22.28 25.26 4.40
N ARG A 290 -22.08 25.49 5.69
CA ARG A 290 -20.79 25.34 6.36
C ARG A 290 -20.51 23.89 6.76
N GLY A 291 -19.26 23.54 6.90
CA GLY A 291 -18.80 22.37 7.63
C GLY A 291 -18.57 21.09 6.84
N TRP A 292 -18.60 21.10 5.50
CA TRP A 292 -18.09 19.95 4.75
C TRP A 292 -16.55 19.96 4.69
N THR A 293 -15.98 21.01 4.15
CA THR A 293 -14.56 21.34 4.35
C THR A 293 -14.45 22.15 5.63
N GLY A 294 -13.47 21.85 6.47
CA GLY A 294 -13.23 22.59 7.69
C GLY A 294 -11.79 22.45 8.20
N TYR A 295 -11.33 23.51 8.87
CA TYR A 295 -9.98 23.59 9.46
C TYR A 295 -10.02 24.20 10.87
N THR A 296 -11.21 24.47 11.38
CA THR A 296 -11.44 25.03 12.73
C THR A 296 -11.91 23.92 13.65
N TRP A 297 -11.17 23.67 14.72
CA TRP A 297 -11.54 22.65 15.69
C TRP A 297 -12.92 22.89 16.28
N ASN A 298 -13.70 21.84 16.40
CA ASN A 298 -14.99 21.86 17.05
C ASN A 298 -14.77 21.88 18.57
N ARG A 299 -14.67 23.10 19.13
CA ARG A 299 -14.36 23.31 20.56
C ARG A 299 -15.49 22.88 21.50
N ASP A 300 -16.69 22.65 21.01
CA ASP A 300 -17.78 22.09 21.80
C ASP A 300 -17.61 20.60 22.03
N LEU A 301 -16.96 19.89 21.10
CA LEU A 301 -16.66 18.47 21.21
C LEU A 301 -15.24 18.25 21.74
N ILE A 302 -14.30 19.04 21.29
CA ILE A 302 -12.87 18.91 21.58
C ILE A 302 -12.35 20.28 22.06
N PRO A 303 -12.56 20.63 23.33
CA PRO A 303 -12.15 21.93 23.89
C PRO A 303 -10.63 22.14 23.86
N ASP A 304 -9.85 21.09 24.10
CA ASP A 304 -8.39 21.09 24.11
C ASP A 304 -7.82 20.04 23.12
N PRO A 305 -7.70 20.35 21.83
CA PRO A 305 -7.16 19.41 20.85
C PRO A 305 -5.72 18.97 21.12
N GLU A 306 -4.86 19.88 21.60
CA GLU A 306 -3.46 19.56 21.91
C GLU A 306 -3.37 18.56 23.07
N GLY A 307 -4.16 18.77 24.12
CA GLY A 307 -4.27 17.84 25.25
C GLY A 307 -4.79 16.48 24.83
N LEU A 308 -5.85 16.43 24.01
CA LEU A 308 -6.40 15.18 23.47
C LEU A 308 -5.37 14.38 22.70
N LEU A 309 -4.70 15.01 21.71
CA LEU A 309 -3.71 14.35 20.87
C LEU A 309 -2.50 13.87 21.69
N HIS A 310 -2.03 14.68 22.64
CA HIS A 310 -0.97 14.28 23.55
C HIS A 310 -1.34 13.07 24.41
N ASP A 311 -2.56 13.01 24.93
CA ASP A 311 -3.01 11.90 25.77
C ASP A 311 -3.22 10.61 24.95
N LEU A 312 -3.66 10.71 23.69
CA LEU A 312 -3.68 9.58 22.77
C LEU A 312 -2.25 9.05 22.50
N HIS A 313 -1.27 9.93 22.30
CA HIS A 313 0.13 9.55 22.14
C HIS A 313 0.69 8.85 23.39
N LYS A 314 0.39 9.36 24.60
CA LYS A 314 0.77 8.68 25.86
C LYS A 314 0.18 7.28 26.00
N LYS A 315 -1.00 7.07 25.44
CA LYS A 315 -1.65 5.75 25.39
C LYS A 315 -1.10 4.87 24.26
N GLY A 316 -0.11 5.34 23.49
CA GLY A 316 0.56 4.60 22.42
C GLY A 316 -0.24 4.53 21.13
N PHE A 317 -1.04 5.55 20.83
CA PHE A 317 -1.70 5.71 19.53
C PHE A 317 -0.99 6.75 18.68
N LYS A 318 -1.02 6.57 17.39
CA LYS A 318 -0.80 7.59 16.37
C LYS A 318 -2.14 8.15 15.92
N THR A 319 -2.18 9.43 15.57
CA THR A 319 -3.43 10.12 15.27
C THR A 319 -3.51 10.58 13.83
N ALA A 320 -4.68 10.40 13.22
CA ALA A 320 -4.98 10.92 11.91
C ALA A 320 -6.33 11.66 11.92
N LEU A 321 -6.41 12.72 11.14
CA LEU A 321 -7.65 13.47 10.92
C LEU A 321 -8.13 13.26 9.49
N ASN A 322 -9.45 13.04 9.34
CA ASN A 322 -10.11 13.04 8.05
C ASN A 322 -10.14 14.47 7.49
N LEU A 323 -9.88 14.65 6.20
CA LEU A 323 -9.76 15.96 5.56
C LEU A 323 -10.42 16.00 4.18
N HIS A 324 -11.30 16.98 3.99
CA HIS A 324 -11.99 17.29 2.74
C HIS A 324 -11.61 18.70 2.25
N PRO A 325 -10.51 18.92 1.55
CA PRO A 325 -9.99 20.27 1.27
C PRO A 325 -10.71 21.02 0.13
N ALA A 326 -11.65 20.39 -0.56
CA ALA A 326 -12.18 20.84 -1.85
C ALA A 326 -12.85 22.20 -1.88
N SER A 327 -13.42 22.68 -0.77
CA SER A 327 -14.09 24.01 -0.73
C SER A 327 -13.13 25.18 -0.51
N GLY A 328 -11.81 24.91 -0.48
CA GLY A 328 -10.81 25.96 -0.21
C GLY A 328 -10.89 26.51 1.20
N ILE A 329 -10.52 27.77 1.40
CA ILE A 329 -10.46 28.43 2.72
C ILE A 329 -11.58 29.44 2.84
N ARG A 330 -12.43 29.25 3.84
CA ARG A 330 -13.61 30.11 4.05
C ARG A 330 -13.38 31.20 5.08
N PRO A 331 -14.09 32.34 4.98
CA PRO A 331 -13.93 33.50 5.88
C PRO A 331 -14.18 33.20 7.36
N TYR A 332 -14.97 32.18 7.71
CA TYR A 332 -15.26 31.82 9.09
C TYR A 332 -14.18 30.93 9.75
N GLU A 333 -13.26 30.39 8.96
CA GLU A 333 -12.18 29.55 9.49
C GLU A 333 -11.18 30.39 10.34
N GLU A 334 -10.76 29.86 11.45
CA GLU A 334 -9.74 30.50 12.32
C GLU A 334 -8.43 30.77 11.57
N CYS A 335 -8.10 29.90 10.62
CA CYS A 335 -6.90 30.05 9.81
C CYS A 335 -7.01 31.08 8.66
N TYR A 336 -8.23 31.56 8.33
CA TYR A 336 -8.49 32.37 7.14
C TYR A 336 -7.58 33.62 7.06
N GLY A 337 -7.53 34.43 8.10
CA GLY A 337 -6.74 35.67 8.08
C GLY A 337 -5.24 35.41 7.88
N ARG A 338 -4.71 34.38 8.53
CA ARG A 338 -3.31 33.95 8.43
C ARG A 338 -3.02 33.40 7.03
N PHE A 339 -3.90 32.55 6.50
CA PHE A 339 -3.79 32.00 5.17
C PHE A 339 -3.82 33.08 4.08
N VAL A 340 -4.80 33.98 4.11
CA VAL A 340 -4.92 35.06 3.10
C VAL A 340 -3.70 35.99 3.13
N ALA A 341 -3.22 36.34 4.31
CA ALA A 341 -2.01 37.18 4.43
C ALA A 341 -0.78 36.50 3.82
N ASP A 342 -0.57 35.20 4.10
CA ASP A 342 0.53 34.42 3.53
C ASP A 342 0.37 34.26 2.01
N TYR A 343 -0.84 33.89 1.53
CA TYR A 343 -1.10 33.70 0.11
C TYR A 343 -0.87 34.98 -0.71
N LEU A 344 -1.43 36.11 -0.29
CA LEU A 344 -1.26 37.39 -0.98
C LEU A 344 0.20 37.93 -0.94
N SER A 345 1.00 37.48 0.02
CA SER A 345 2.42 37.80 0.03
C SER A 345 3.24 37.06 -1.04
N ARG A 346 2.67 36.01 -1.65
CA ARG A 346 3.36 35.12 -2.59
C ARG A 346 2.94 35.31 -4.04
N THR A 347 1.82 35.95 -4.29
CA THR A 347 1.29 36.10 -5.65
C THR A 347 0.40 37.35 -5.77
N ASP A 348 0.46 37.99 -6.94
CA ASP A 348 -0.50 39.00 -7.37
C ASP A 348 -1.70 38.38 -8.10
N ASP A 349 -1.62 37.11 -8.46
CA ASP A 349 -2.68 36.32 -9.12
C ASP A 349 -3.62 35.71 -8.09
N TYR A 350 -4.40 36.55 -7.46
CA TYR A 350 -5.43 36.18 -6.49
C TYR A 350 -6.78 35.98 -7.17
N ASP A 351 -7.19 34.72 -7.27
CA ASP A 351 -8.54 34.40 -7.73
C ASP A 351 -9.57 34.75 -6.64
N GLY A 352 -10.26 35.85 -6.87
CA GLY A 352 -11.38 36.25 -6.05
C GLY A 352 -12.60 35.33 -6.24
N PRO A 353 -13.73 35.70 -5.67
CA PRO A 353 -14.94 34.87 -5.60
C PRO A 353 -15.50 34.37 -6.94
N GLU A 354 -15.10 34.94 -8.07
CA GLU A 354 -15.64 34.62 -9.39
C GLU A 354 -15.32 33.21 -9.87
N GLY A 355 -14.17 32.65 -9.45
CA GLY A 355 -13.74 31.30 -9.79
C GLY A 355 -14.18 30.23 -8.81
N TYR A 356 -14.92 30.57 -7.75
CA TYR A 356 -15.22 29.67 -6.67
C TYR A 356 -16.33 28.67 -7.03
N ILE A 357 -15.98 27.40 -7.14
CA ILE A 357 -16.93 26.33 -7.46
C ILE A 357 -16.77 25.20 -6.43
N TYR A 358 -17.88 24.78 -5.85
CA TYR A 358 -17.91 23.65 -4.93
C TYR A 358 -17.74 22.29 -5.64
N PRO A 359 -17.32 21.25 -4.93
CA PRO A 359 -17.24 19.89 -5.46
C PRO A 359 -18.57 19.40 -6.04
N GLU A 360 -18.47 18.40 -6.93
CA GLU A 360 -19.64 17.69 -7.44
C GLU A 360 -20.48 17.15 -6.26
N GLY A 361 -21.78 17.35 -6.32
CA GLY A 361 -22.69 16.94 -5.26
C GLY A 361 -23.50 18.07 -4.69
N GLY A 362 -23.28 19.30 -5.11
CA GLY A 362 -24.36 20.18 -4.92
C GLY A 362 -24.19 21.60 -4.52
N TYR A 363 -23.03 22.13 -4.48
CA TYR A 363 -22.94 23.53 -4.09
C TYR A 363 -22.28 24.34 -5.18
N THR A 364 -23.11 25.08 -5.94
CA THR A 364 -22.64 26.18 -6.76
C THR A 364 -22.64 27.45 -5.92
N TYR A 365 -21.52 28.12 -5.96
CA TYR A 365 -21.42 29.44 -5.37
C TYR A 365 -22.31 30.43 -6.13
N ALA A 366 -23.22 31.09 -5.42
CA ALA A 366 -24.02 32.16 -5.95
C ALA A 366 -23.22 33.48 -6.08
N GLY A 367 -21.93 33.37 -6.31
CA GLY A 367 -20.92 34.42 -6.13
C GLY A 367 -20.91 35.57 -7.11
N ASN A 368 -21.73 35.55 -8.16
CA ASN A 368 -21.86 36.71 -9.02
C ASN A 368 -22.50 37.94 -8.33
N ASN A 369 -23.00 37.75 -7.11
CA ASN A 369 -23.59 38.83 -6.29
C ASN A 369 -22.65 39.31 -5.17
N ALA A 370 -21.43 38.78 -5.08
CA ALA A 370 -20.49 39.27 -4.09
C ALA A 370 -20.08 40.71 -4.41
N PRO A 371 -20.15 41.63 -3.45
CA PRO A 371 -19.79 43.02 -3.68
C PRO A 371 -18.29 43.16 -3.88
N LYS A 372 -17.84 43.25 -5.13
CA LYS A 372 -16.44 43.53 -5.47
C LYS A 372 -16.00 44.90 -4.92
N GLY A 373 -14.79 44.88 -4.36
CA GLY A 373 -14.11 46.11 -3.92
C GLY A 373 -14.70 46.79 -2.70
N LYS A 374 -15.52 46.08 -1.89
CA LYS A 374 -16.04 46.64 -0.65
C LYS A 374 -14.99 46.51 0.46
N ALA A 375 -14.60 47.62 1.05
CA ALA A 375 -13.65 47.63 2.16
C ALA A 375 -14.14 46.71 3.31
N GLY A 376 -13.28 45.78 3.78
CA GLY A 376 -13.60 44.80 4.81
C GLY A 376 -14.30 43.53 4.33
N TYR A 377 -14.52 43.38 3.00
CA TYR A 377 -15.11 42.19 2.45
C TYR A 377 -14.15 40.98 2.53
N ARG A 378 -14.63 39.88 3.11
CA ARG A 378 -13.88 38.62 3.27
C ARG A 378 -14.44 37.57 2.32
N ALA A 379 -13.73 37.35 1.21
CA ALA A 379 -14.15 36.38 0.19
C ALA A 379 -13.60 34.96 0.50
N PRO A 380 -14.37 33.88 0.21
CA PRO A 380 -13.81 32.55 0.18
C PRO A 380 -12.65 32.46 -0.80
N VAL A 381 -11.58 31.78 -0.44
CA VAL A 381 -10.46 31.48 -1.33
C VAL A 381 -10.69 30.09 -1.92
N PRO A 382 -10.78 29.95 -3.25
CA PRO A 382 -11.02 28.67 -3.88
C PRO A 382 -9.86 27.70 -3.65
N PHE A 383 -10.15 26.41 -3.79
CA PHE A 383 -9.13 25.37 -3.74
C PHE A 383 -8.24 25.44 -4.99
N ARG A 384 -6.97 25.76 -4.79
CA ARG A 384 -5.95 25.99 -5.83
C ARG A 384 -4.64 25.28 -5.51
N LEU A 385 -4.71 24.01 -5.08
CA LEU A 385 -3.51 23.25 -4.77
C LEU A 385 -2.59 23.07 -6.01
N ASP A 386 -3.12 23.31 -7.21
CA ASP A 386 -2.37 23.37 -8.47
C ASP A 386 -1.45 24.60 -8.59
N GLN A 387 -1.62 25.63 -7.75
CA GLN A 387 -0.80 26.85 -7.71
C GLN A 387 0.18 26.81 -6.53
N GLN A 388 1.48 26.95 -6.79
CA GLN A 388 2.51 26.85 -5.73
C GLN A 388 2.31 27.84 -4.58
N ALA A 389 1.97 29.09 -4.89
CA ALA A 389 1.74 30.14 -3.89
C ALA A 389 0.60 29.75 -2.93
N TRP A 390 -0.49 29.18 -3.47
CA TRP A 390 -1.60 28.68 -2.68
C TRP A 390 -1.18 27.45 -1.84
N ALA A 391 -0.46 26.51 -2.44
CA ALA A 391 0.04 25.32 -1.76
C ALA A 391 0.95 25.70 -0.57
N ASP A 392 1.90 26.60 -0.79
CA ASP A 392 2.80 27.07 0.26
C ASP A 392 2.04 27.74 1.41
N ALA A 393 1.11 28.64 1.09
CA ALA A 393 0.27 29.29 2.09
C ALA A 393 -0.59 28.28 2.86
N TYR A 394 -1.13 27.27 2.16
CA TYR A 394 -1.96 26.24 2.75
C TYR A 394 -1.18 25.36 3.73
N PHE A 395 -0.05 24.84 3.31
CA PHE A 395 0.77 24.02 4.21
C PHE A 395 1.33 24.83 5.37
N ASN A 396 1.81 26.05 5.16
CA ASN A 396 2.37 26.88 6.21
C ASN A 396 1.33 27.38 7.22
N SER A 397 0.19 27.84 6.73
CA SER A 397 -0.80 28.58 7.53
C SER A 397 -1.98 27.75 7.98
N VAL A 398 -2.21 26.56 7.37
CA VAL A 398 -3.35 25.71 7.73
C VAL A 398 -2.87 24.37 8.28
N ILE A 399 -2.09 23.61 7.52
CA ILE A 399 -1.75 22.23 7.83
C ILE A 399 -0.71 22.11 8.95
N ARG A 400 0.44 22.77 8.84
CA ARG A 400 1.51 22.70 9.84
C ARG A 400 1.12 23.13 11.25
N PRO A 401 0.29 24.17 11.45
CA PRO A 401 -0.19 24.50 12.79
C PRO A 401 -0.95 23.35 13.46
N MET A 402 -1.74 22.57 12.71
CA MET A 402 -2.45 21.40 13.24
C MET A 402 -1.50 20.22 13.50
N GLU A 403 -0.52 19.99 12.62
CA GLU A 403 0.51 18.97 12.84
C GLU A 403 1.33 19.26 14.11
N LYS A 404 1.59 20.52 14.42
CA LYS A 404 2.28 20.92 15.67
C LYS A 404 1.48 20.65 16.93
N LEU A 405 0.14 20.53 16.82
CA LEU A 405 -0.70 20.12 17.96
C LEU A 405 -0.59 18.61 18.23
N GLY A 406 -0.08 17.81 17.26
CA GLY A 406 0.12 16.37 17.43
C GLY A 406 -0.56 15.50 16.37
N VAL A 407 -1.03 16.05 15.25
CA VAL A 407 -1.54 15.24 14.13
C VAL A 407 -0.37 14.55 13.43
N ASP A 408 -0.34 13.21 13.45
CA ASP A 408 0.76 12.45 12.85
C ASP A 408 0.67 12.39 11.32
N PHE A 409 -0.55 12.21 10.78
CA PHE A 409 -0.76 12.19 9.34
C PHE A 409 -2.21 12.52 8.95
N TRP A 410 -2.46 12.71 7.65
CA TRP A 410 -3.74 13.11 7.12
C TRP A 410 -4.43 11.98 6.37
N TRP A 411 -5.73 11.83 6.60
CA TRP A 411 -6.60 11.05 5.73
C TRP A 411 -7.24 12.01 4.72
N LEU A 412 -6.69 12.00 3.49
CA LEU A 412 -7.22 12.76 2.37
C LEU A 412 -8.40 12.00 1.78
N ASP A 413 -9.58 12.29 2.27
CA ASP A 413 -10.80 11.72 1.76
C ASP A 413 -11.18 12.37 0.43
N TRP A 414 -12.15 11.79 -0.25
CA TRP A 414 -12.54 12.32 -1.51
C TRP A 414 -13.39 13.58 -1.32
N GLN A 415 -13.96 14.20 -2.26
CA GLN A 415 -14.62 15.49 -2.31
C GLN A 415 -13.73 16.59 -2.92
N GLN A 416 -12.59 16.22 -3.47
CA GLN A 416 -11.94 17.05 -4.46
C GLN A 416 -12.63 16.79 -5.80
N TRP A 417 -12.66 17.77 -6.66
CA TRP A 417 -13.05 17.57 -8.06
C TRP A 417 -12.23 16.43 -8.67
N ARG A 418 -12.82 15.64 -9.58
CA ARG A 418 -12.05 14.64 -10.31
C ARG A 418 -10.85 15.27 -11.04
N GLN A 419 -11.08 16.44 -11.63
CA GLN A 419 -10.03 17.18 -12.33
C GLN A 419 -9.94 18.61 -11.81
N SER A 420 -8.75 19.21 -11.88
CA SER A 420 -8.56 20.61 -11.62
C SER A 420 -9.44 21.47 -12.56
N LYS A 421 -9.94 22.55 -12.05
CA LYS A 421 -10.67 23.55 -12.83
C LYS A 421 -9.75 24.53 -13.54
N TYR A 422 -8.50 24.56 -13.15
CA TYR A 422 -7.50 25.53 -13.60
C TYR A 422 -6.44 24.89 -14.49
N VAL A 423 -6.15 23.60 -14.28
CA VAL A 423 -5.23 22.81 -15.11
C VAL A 423 -6.03 21.69 -15.77
N SER A 424 -6.33 21.85 -17.05
CA SER A 424 -7.19 20.93 -17.80
C SER A 424 -6.67 19.50 -17.77
N GLY A 425 -7.51 18.52 -17.38
CA GLY A 425 -7.14 17.10 -17.34
C GLY A 425 -6.30 16.67 -16.13
N LEU A 426 -5.83 17.59 -15.27
CA LEU A 426 -5.09 17.23 -14.07
C LEU A 426 -6.01 16.57 -13.03
N SER A 427 -5.69 15.34 -12.64
CA SER A 427 -6.39 14.66 -11.54
C SER A 427 -6.12 15.36 -10.20
N ASN A 428 -7.16 15.91 -9.58
CA ASN A 428 -7.04 16.51 -8.24
C ASN A 428 -6.65 15.47 -7.18
N THR A 429 -7.12 14.22 -7.31
CA THR A 429 -6.73 13.15 -6.39
C THR A 429 -5.23 12.89 -6.47
N PHE A 430 -4.69 12.73 -7.69
CA PHE A 430 -3.26 12.56 -7.88
C PHE A 430 -2.48 13.74 -7.32
N TRP A 431 -2.95 14.98 -7.64
CA TRP A 431 -2.22 16.19 -7.28
C TRP A 431 -2.27 16.48 -5.76
N CYS A 432 -3.37 16.17 -5.08
CA CYS A 432 -3.42 16.17 -3.62
C CYS A 432 -2.40 15.19 -3.02
N ASN A 433 -2.34 13.98 -3.54
CA ASN A 433 -1.38 12.97 -3.08
C ASN A 433 0.06 13.46 -3.26
N TYR A 434 0.37 14.00 -4.45
CA TYR A 434 1.68 14.60 -4.74
C TYR A 434 2.03 15.72 -3.76
N ALA A 435 1.15 16.70 -3.60
CA ALA A 435 1.43 17.89 -2.81
C ALA A 435 1.58 17.57 -1.31
N PHE A 436 0.66 16.78 -0.72
CA PHE A 436 0.75 16.41 0.69
C PHE A 436 1.97 15.53 0.99
N TRP A 437 2.29 14.59 0.10
CA TRP A 437 3.48 13.77 0.25
C TRP A 437 4.76 14.59 0.16
N ASN A 438 4.90 15.40 -0.90
CA ASN A 438 6.10 16.19 -1.11
C ASN A 438 6.26 17.31 -0.08
N ASP A 439 5.16 17.83 0.50
CA ASP A 439 5.27 18.73 1.63
C ASP A 439 5.92 18.04 2.85
N LYS A 440 5.56 16.78 3.14
CA LYS A 440 6.24 15.98 4.17
C LYS A 440 7.72 15.76 3.84
N VAL A 441 8.05 15.47 2.59
CA VAL A 441 9.44 15.35 2.14
C VAL A 441 10.20 16.68 2.32
N ARG A 442 9.57 17.81 2.03
CA ARG A 442 10.17 19.15 2.27
C ARG A 442 10.46 19.40 3.75
N GLN A 443 9.54 19.06 4.64
CA GLN A 443 9.74 19.16 6.09
C GLN A 443 10.96 18.34 6.53
N THR A 444 11.11 17.11 6.02
CA THR A 444 12.21 16.23 6.42
C THR A 444 13.57 16.73 5.97
N ARG A 445 13.64 17.49 4.85
CA ARG A 445 14.90 18.14 4.45
C ARG A 445 15.36 19.19 5.46
N SER A 446 14.41 19.87 6.14
CA SER A 446 14.71 20.85 7.18
C SER A 446 15.02 20.22 8.53
N ASP A 447 14.35 19.11 8.87
CA ASP A 447 14.41 18.47 10.19
C ASP A 447 15.54 17.43 10.32
N GLY A 448 16.17 17.09 9.19
CA GLY A 448 17.33 16.20 9.17
C GLY A 448 17.00 14.72 9.02
N GLN A 449 18.02 13.85 9.18
CA GLN A 449 17.90 12.42 8.85
C GLN A 449 17.01 11.60 9.81
N ASP A 450 16.79 12.07 11.03
CA ASP A 450 15.92 11.40 12.01
C ASP A 450 14.42 11.72 11.82
N ALA A 451 14.06 12.47 10.78
CA ALA A 451 12.68 12.84 10.49
C ALA A 451 11.81 11.60 10.21
N PRO A 452 10.52 11.62 10.60
CA PRO A 452 9.61 10.52 10.30
C PRO A 452 9.42 10.34 8.80
N ARG A 453 9.12 9.09 8.40
CA ARG A 453 8.74 8.77 7.04
C ARG A 453 7.49 9.54 6.64
N PRO A 454 7.44 10.11 5.42
CA PRO A 454 6.22 10.69 4.90
C PRO A 454 5.08 9.68 4.93
N LEU A 455 3.90 10.13 5.32
CA LEU A 455 2.72 9.29 5.39
C LEU A 455 1.49 10.10 5.08
N ILE A 456 0.67 9.59 4.18
CA ILE A 456 -0.69 10.05 3.90
C ILE A 456 -1.59 8.83 3.68
N TYR A 457 -2.86 8.97 4.01
CA TYR A 457 -3.89 7.98 3.74
C TYR A 457 -4.88 8.60 2.74
N HIS A 458 -4.98 8.03 1.53
CA HIS A 458 -5.61 8.72 0.41
C HIS A 458 -6.27 7.77 -0.58
N ARG A 459 -6.88 8.28 -1.64
CA ARG A 459 -7.48 7.49 -2.73
C ARG A 459 -6.53 7.35 -3.92
N TRP A 460 -6.74 6.33 -4.75
CA TRP A 460 -5.98 6.13 -5.98
C TRP A 460 -6.19 7.28 -6.96
N GLY A 461 -5.12 7.86 -7.46
CA GLY A 461 -5.12 8.98 -8.39
C GLY A 461 -4.63 8.65 -9.81
N GLY A 462 -4.30 7.38 -10.07
CA GLY A 462 -3.72 6.91 -11.34
C GLY A 462 -2.28 6.42 -11.21
N LEU A 463 -1.71 5.90 -12.29
CA LEU A 463 -0.32 5.41 -12.32
C LEU A 463 0.66 6.46 -11.80
N GLY A 464 1.58 6.06 -10.95
CA GLY A 464 2.50 6.92 -10.20
C GLY A 464 2.08 7.15 -8.75
N SER A 465 0.81 6.93 -8.37
CA SER A 465 0.34 7.09 -6.98
C SER A 465 0.94 6.10 -5.99
N HIS A 466 1.56 5.02 -6.46
CA HIS A 466 2.29 4.08 -5.59
C HIS A 466 3.45 4.74 -4.81
N ARG A 467 3.91 5.90 -5.24
CA ARG A 467 4.93 6.70 -4.54
C ARG A 467 4.40 7.43 -3.31
N TYR A 468 3.08 7.55 -3.16
CA TYR A 468 2.43 8.40 -2.16
C TYR A 468 1.47 7.61 -1.29
N GLN A 469 1.91 6.62 -0.56
CA GLN A 469 1.08 5.64 0.17
C GLN A 469 0.51 6.21 1.47
N LEU A 470 -0.64 5.75 1.96
CA LEU A 470 -1.41 4.53 1.78
C LEU A 470 -2.74 4.78 1.06
N GLY A 471 -3.39 3.71 0.57
CA GLY A 471 -4.68 3.81 -0.12
C GLY A 471 -5.90 3.60 0.79
N PHE A 472 -6.95 4.39 0.58
CA PHE A 472 -8.29 4.22 1.14
C PHE A 472 -9.26 3.82 0.02
N SER A 473 -9.92 2.66 0.16
CA SER A 473 -10.74 2.14 -0.93
C SER A 473 -12.12 2.78 -1.07
N GLY A 474 -12.66 3.37 -0.01
CA GLY A 474 -13.95 4.07 -0.04
C GLY A 474 -15.07 3.40 0.76
N ASP A 475 -16.26 4.00 0.66
CA ASP A 475 -17.46 3.72 1.45
C ASP A 475 -18.25 2.54 0.89
N THR A 476 -17.88 1.33 1.27
CA THR A 476 -18.55 0.10 0.81
C THR A 476 -19.80 -0.22 1.63
N TYR A 477 -20.68 -1.08 1.08
CA TYR A 477 -21.82 -1.57 1.84
C TYR A 477 -21.44 -2.73 2.78
N ASP A 478 -22.16 -2.84 3.92
CA ASP A 478 -22.15 -3.92 4.90
C ASP A 478 -22.88 -5.16 4.32
N GLU A 479 -22.21 -5.83 3.33
CA GLU A 479 -22.78 -6.95 2.59
C GLU A 479 -21.75 -8.07 2.34
N TRP A 480 -22.19 -9.34 2.39
CA TRP A 480 -21.35 -10.52 2.09
C TRP A 480 -20.75 -10.46 0.67
N SER A 481 -21.48 -9.89 -0.29
CA SER A 481 -20.99 -9.73 -1.68
C SER A 481 -19.77 -8.81 -1.76
N VAL A 482 -19.69 -7.82 -0.89
CA VAL A 482 -18.54 -6.93 -0.79
C VAL A 482 -17.35 -7.68 -0.20
N LEU A 483 -17.53 -8.40 0.91
CA LEU A 483 -16.48 -9.24 1.48
C LEU A 483 -15.93 -10.24 0.45
N LYS A 484 -16.80 -10.83 -0.38
CA LYS A 484 -16.40 -11.75 -1.45
C LYS A 484 -15.54 -11.09 -2.54
N PHE A 485 -15.76 -9.80 -2.80
CA PHE A 485 -15.04 -9.04 -3.83
C PHE A 485 -13.68 -8.51 -3.35
N LEU A 486 -13.56 -8.12 -2.08
CA LEU A 486 -12.39 -7.42 -1.56
C LEU A 486 -11.06 -8.18 -1.69
N PRO A 487 -10.97 -9.52 -1.53
CA PRO A 487 -9.72 -10.25 -1.77
C PRO A 487 -9.19 -10.06 -3.19
N TYR A 488 -10.07 -10.14 -4.19
CA TYR A 488 -9.73 -9.89 -5.59
C TYR A 488 -9.25 -8.46 -5.81
N PHE A 489 -10.01 -7.48 -5.33
CA PHE A 489 -9.65 -6.06 -5.44
C PHE A 489 -8.28 -5.77 -4.82
N THR A 490 -8.05 -6.27 -3.60
CA THR A 490 -6.82 -6.05 -2.85
C THR A 490 -5.60 -6.63 -3.57
N ALA A 491 -5.70 -7.87 -4.05
CA ALA A 491 -4.61 -8.54 -4.75
C ALA A 491 -4.34 -7.93 -6.13
N THR A 492 -5.40 -7.59 -6.88
CA THR A 492 -5.29 -7.05 -8.25
C THR A 492 -4.63 -5.67 -8.30
N ALA A 493 -4.78 -4.86 -7.24
CA ALA A 493 -4.10 -3.56 -7.12
C ALA A 493 -2.57 -3.67 -7.20
N SER A 494 -2.02 -4.83 -6.88
CA SER A 494 -0.59 -5.14 -7.00
C SER A 494 -0.10 -5.06 -8.46
N ASN A 495 -0.97 -5.26 -9.44
CA ASN A 495 -0.64 -5.18 -10.87
C ASN A 495 -0.26 -3.76 -11.34
N VAL A 496 -0.40 -2.77 -10.48
CA VAL A 496 0.05 -1.38 -10.68
C VAL A 496 0.92 -0.89 -9.52
N CYS A 497 1.53 -1.82 -8.77
CA CYS A 497 2.38 -1.55 -7.60
C CYS A 497 1.70 -0.75 -6.47
N TYR A 498 0.35 -0.66 -6.45
CA TYR A 498 -0.42 0.07 -5.44
C TYR A 498 -1.03 -0.88 -4.42
N GLY A 499 -0.16 -1.50 -3.61
CA GLY A 499 -0.48 -2.65 -2.77
C GLY A 499 -0.89 -2.35 -1.33
N TYR A 500 -0.92 -1.08 -0.88
CA TYR A 500 -1.25 -0.76 0.52
C TYR A 500 -2.67 -0.21 0.67
N TRP A 501 -3.68 -0.99 0.29
CA TRP A 501 -5.07 -0.65 0.49
C TRP A 501 -5.52 -0.83 1.94
N GLY A 502 -6.25 0.18 2.47
CA GLY A 502 -7.07 0.09 3.66
C GLY A 502 -8.56 0.06 3.28
N HIS A 503 -9.30 -0.88 3.85
CA HIS A 503 -10.73 -1.04 3.63
C HIS A 503 -11.50 -0.66 4.88
N ASP A 504 -12.78 -0.34 4.72
CA ASP A 504 -13.71 -0.21 5.84
C ASP A 504 -14.17 -1.61 6.27
N ILE A 505 -13.36 -2.23 7.16
CA ILE A 505 -13.65 -3.58 7.67
C ILE A 505 -14.99 -3.58 8.40
N GLY A 506 -15.91 -4.41 7.91
CA GLY A 506 -17.28 -4.50 8.37
C GLY A 506 -18.28 -3.67 7.53
N GLY A 507 -17.82 -2.93 6.53
CA GLY A 507 -18.63 -2.07 5.68
C GLY A 507 -18.94 -0.70 6.29
N HIS A 508 -18.94 0.33 5.45
CA HIS A 508 -19.16 1.72 5.86
C HIS A 508 -20.65 2.03 6.04
N MET A 509 -21.50 1.60 5.10
CA MET A 509 -22.91 1.96 5.07
C MET A 509 -23.80 0.75 4.82
N GLN A 510 -25.11 0.95 4.95
CA GLN A 510 -26.12 -0.08 4.67
C GLN A 510 -27.02 0.33 3.51
N LEU A 511 -27.50 -0.64 2.76
CA LEU A 511 -28.60 -0.45 1.84
C LEU A 511 -29.85 -0.07 2.63
N LYS A 512 -30.68 0.83 2.10
CA LYS A 512 -31.91 1.27 2.77
C LYS A 512 -32.86 0.10 3.06
N GLU A 513 -32.93 -0.85 2.12
CA GLU A 513 -33.72 -2.09 2.21
C GLU A 513 -33.16 -3.10 3.21
N HIS A 514 -31.87 -3.00 3.55
CA HIS A 514 -31.17 -3.91 4.47
C HIS A 514 -30.75 -3.22 5.77
N THR A 515 -31.47 -2.17 6.19
CA THR A 515 -31.17 -1.49 7.45
C THR A 515 -31.42 -2.42 8.63
N ARG A 516 -30.39 -2.87 9.31
CA ARG A 516 -30.40 -3.84 10.41
C ARG A 516 -29.18 -3.60 11.32
N PRO A 517 -29.18 -4.11 12.56
CA PRO A 517 -27.91 -4.24 13.28
C PRO A 517 -26.92 -5.06 12.47
N ARG A 518 -25.64 -4.69 12.54
CA ARG A 518 -24.56 -5.42 11.86
C ARG A 518 -24.65 -6.92 12.14
N ASP A 519 -24.50 -7.72 11.10
CA ASP A 519 -24.37 -9.17 11.23
C ASP A 519 -23.06 -9.50 11.99
N PRO A 520 -23.13 -10.06 13.22
CA PRO A 520 -21.93 -10.32 14.00
C PRO A 520 -21.00 -11.36 13.38
N GLU A 521 -21.56 -12.37 12.68
CA GLU A 521 -20.76 -13.37 11.98
C GLU A 521 -20.00 -12.74 10.83
N MET A 522 -20.67 -11.98 9.96
CA MET A 522 -20.05 -11.29 8.86
C MET A 522 -18.94 -10.35 9.35
N PHE A 523 -19.14 -9.68 10.47
CA PHE A 523 -18.11 -8.82 11.07
C PHE A 523 -16.88 -9.61 11.49
N VAL A 524 -17.03 -10.77 12.13
CA VAL A 524 -15.89 -11.67 12.44
C VAL A 524 -15.18 -12.10 11.17
N ARG A 525 -15.91 -12.56 10.15
CA ARG A 525 -15.30 -13.00 8.87
C ARG A 525 -14.56 -11.87 8.16
N TRP A 526 -15.09 -10.66 8.26
CA TRP A 526 -14.43 -9.49 7.69
C TRP A 526 -13.16 -9.09 8.48
N MET A 527 -13.20 -9.18 9.82
CA MET A 527 -12.02 -9.00 10.66
C MET A 527 -10.94 -10.05 10.39
N GLN A 528 -11.34 -11.31 10.19
CA GLN A 528 -10.44 -12.40 9.80
C GLN A 528 -9.77 -12.13 8.45
N PHE A 529 -10.52 -11.65 7.45
CA PHE A 529 -9.95 -11.16 6.19
C PHE A 529 -9.00 -9.98 6.43
N GLY A 530 -9.38 -9.04 7.29
CA GLY A 530 -8.59 -7.87 7.63
C GLY A 530 -7.18 -8.19 8.14
N VAL A 531 -6.99 -9.34 8.82
CA VAL A 531 -5.66 -9.80 9.26
C VAL A 531 -4.68 -9.89 8.10
N PHE A 532 -5.15 -10.31 6.91
CA PHE A 532 -4.36 -10.53 5.71
C PHE A 532 -4.54 -9.43 4.66
N THR A 533 -4.98 -8.24 5.08
CA THR A 533 -4.95 -7.02 4.27
C THR A 533 -3.68 -6.20 4.58
N PRO A 534 -3.22 -5.34 3.69
CA PRO A 534 -2.05 -4.50 3.98
C PRO A 534 -2.29 -3.56 5.16
N ILE A 535 -3.45 -2.90 5.20
CA ILE A 535 -3.87 -2.00 6.29
C ILE A 535 -5.13 -2.56 6.94
N PHE A 536 -5.07 -2.75 8.25
CA PHE A 536 -6.16 -3.33 9.04
C PHE A 536 -6.93 -2.23 9.77
N LYS A 537 -8.02 -1.74 9.17
CA LYS A 537 -8.82 -0.61 9.66
C LYS A 537 -10.30 -0.97 9.74
N THR A 538 -10.92 -0.82 10.91
CA THR A 538 -12.38 -0.79 11.02
C THR A 538 -12.90 0.63 10.76
N HIS A 539 -14.04 0.74 10.07
CA HIS A 539 -14.71 2.02 9.89
C HIS A 539 -16.20 1.83 9.60
N SER A 540 -17.02 2.83 9.91
CA SER A 540 -18.44 2.86 9.55
C SER A 540 -18.99 4.28 9.59
N THR A 541 -20.10 4.48 8.87
CA THR A 541 -20.85 5.72 8.90
C THR A 541 -21.56 5.94 10.24
N GLN A 542 -22.12 7.13 10.42
CA GLN A 542 -22.80 7.62 11.63
C GLN A 542 -24.16 6.94 11.82
N THR A 543 -24.14 5.66 12.19
CA THR A 543 -25.31 4.86 12.57
C THR A 543 -24.98 3.94 13.74
N ALA A 544 -25.94 3.78 14.66
CA ALA A 544 -25.80 2.84 15.77
C ALA A 544 -25.75 1.38 15.31
N ASN A 545 -26.33 1.07 14.14
CA ASN A 545 -26.36 -0.29 13.60
C ASN A 545 -24.98 -0.85 13.24
N LEU A 546 -24.03 0.02 12.89
CA LEU A 546 -22.70 -0.36 12.42
C LEU A 546 -21.63 -0.07 13.46
N ASP A 547 -21.81 -0.54 14.69
CA ASP A 547 -20.82 -0.38 15.75
C ASP A 547 -19.52 -1.13 15.40
N CYS A 548 -18.37 -0.44 15.50
CA CYS A 548 -17.05 -1.02 15.26
C CYS A 548 -16.34 -1.49 16.52
N ARG A 549 -16.90 -1.22 17.71
CA ARG A 549 -16.33 -1.66 18.99
C ARG A 549 -16.50 -3.16 19.15
N ILE A 550 -15.41 -3.92 19.14
CA ILE A 550 -15.49 -5.39 19.20
C ILE A 550 -16.15 -5.90 20.50
N TRP A 551 -16.09 -5.13 21.60
CA TRP A 551 -16.75 -5.44 22.87
C TRP A 551 -18.27 -5.20 22.86
N SER A 552 -18.82 -4.62 21.80
CA SER A 552 -20.27 -4.55 21.60
C SER A 552 -20.85 -5.89 21.12
N TYR A 553 -20.01 -6.88 20.81
CA TYR A 553 -20.37 -8.22 20.34
C TYR A 553 -19.87 -9.29 21.32
N PRO A 554 -20.52 -9.44 22.50
CA PRO A 554 -19.98 -10.27 23.59
C PRO A 554 -19.80 -11.75 23.22
N GLU A 555 -20.67 -12.30 22.39
CA GLU A 555 -20.57 -13.71 21.93
C GLU A 555 -19.45 -13.92 20.89
N GLN A 556 -19.09 -12.89 20.14
CA GLN A 556 -18.06 -12.92 19.10
C GLN A 556 -16.75 -12.27 19.55
N TYR A 557 -16.72 -11.72 20.78
CA TYR A 557 -15.61 -10.90 21.26
C TYR A 557 -14.25 -11.60 21.14
N ASP A 558 -14.17 -12.86 21.58
CA ASP A 558 -12.92 -13.62 21.55
C ASP A 558 -12.41 -13.81 20.11
N ALA A 559 -13.29 -14.18 19.16
CA ALA A 559 -12.92 -14.35 17.77
C ALA A 559 -12.46 -13.03 17.11
N LEU A 560 -13.11 -11.91 17.46
CA LEU A 560 -12.73 -10.57 16.98
C LEU A 560 -11.38 -10.14 17.54
N LYS A 561 -11.13 -10.41 18.85
CA LYS A 561 -9.87 -10.10 19.50
C LYS A 561 -8.73 -10.97 19.00
N GLU A 562 -8.94 -12.29 18.84
CA GLU A 562 -7.97 -13.22 18.27
C GLU A 562 -7.52 -12.81 16.86
N ALA A 563 -8.43 -12.27 16.03
CA ALA A 563 -8.07 -11.74 14.72
C ALA A 563 -7.08 -10.55 14.86
N ILE A 564 -7.34 -9.61 15.77
CA ILE A 564 -6.42 -8.50 15.99
C ILE A 564 -5.08 -9.01 16.55
N GLU A 565 -5.09 -9.91 17.52
CA GLU A 565 -3.87 -10.49 18.10
C GLU A 565 -3.03 -11.26 17.06
N LEU A 566 -3.68 -12.00 16.15
CA LEU A 566 -3.00 -12.67 15.04
C LEU A 566 -2.31 -11.67 14.11
N ARG A 567 -2.96 -10.52 13.82
CA ARG A 567 -2.35 -9.45 13.03
C ARG A 567 -1.05 -8.96 13.68
N TYR A 568 -1.08 -8.75 15.00
CA TYR A 568 0.11 -8.31 15.74
C TYR A 568 1.19 -9.39 15.79
N ALA A 569 0.81 -10.63 15.99
CA ALA A 569 1.75 -11.75 15.93
C ALA A 569 2.47 -11.80 14.56
N LEU A 570 1.78 -11.60 13.46
CA LEU A 570 2.32 -11.63 12.10
C LEU A 570 3.11 -10.34 11.70
N SER A 571 3.17 -9.32 12.56
CA SER A 571 3.77 -8.03 12.20
C SER A 571 5.22 -8.09 11.72
N PRO A 572 6.14 -8.95 12.23
CA PRO A 572 7.47 -9.10 11.67
C PRO A 572 7.45 -9.65 10.24
N TYR A 573 6.63 -10.64 9.98
CA TYR A 573 6.44 -11.22 8.64
C TYR A 573 5.88 -10.19 7.64
N ILE A 574 4.90 -9.40 8.08
CA ILE A 574 4.30 -8.32 7.28
C ILE A 574 5.35 -7.25 6.96
N TYR A 575 6.19 -6.91 7.95
CA TYR A 575 7.21 -5.88 7.77
C TYR A 575 8.36 -6.34 6.85
N ASP A 576 8.75 -7.61 6.91
CA ASP A 576 9.67 -8.22 5.95
C ASP A 576 9.10 -8.14 4.52
N ALA A 577 7.81 -8.45 4.34
CA ALA A 577 7.14 -8.35 3.04
C ALA A 577 6.99 -6.89 2.57
N ALA A 578 6.80 -5.93 3.49
CA ALA A 578 6.77 -4.52 3.16
C ALA A 578 8.14 -4.00 2.69
N ARG A 579 9.23 -4.44 3.32
CA ARG A 579 10.59 -4.14 2.86
C ARG A 579 10.82 -4.70 1.45
N GLN A 580 10.40 -5.93 1.20
CA GLN A 580 10.47 -6.54 -0.14
C GLN A 580 9.66 -5.75 -1.17
N THR A 581 8.49 -5.21 -0.79
CA THR A 581 7.68 -4.34 -1.65
C THR A 581 8.46 -3.09 -2.07
N THR A 582 9.17 -2.46 -1.15
CA THR A 582 10.01 -1.29 -1.44
C THR A 582 11.14 -1.63 -2.41
N GLU A 583 11.76 -2.80 -2.27
CA GLU A 583 12.89 -3.22 -3.11
C GLU A 583 12.47 -3.70 -4.51
N THR A 584 11.26 -4.23 -4.65
CA THR A 584 10.87 -4.95 -5.87
C THR A 584 9.60 -4.42 -6.55
N GLY A 585 8.83 -3.57 -5.91
CA GLY A 585 7.48 -3.18 -6.35
C GLY A 585 6.42 -4.28 -6.18
N VAL A 586 6.81 -5.47 -5.70
CA VAL A 586 5.89 -6.60 -5.51
C VAL A 586 5.20 -6.47 -4.15
N SER A 587 3.90 -6.24 -4.16
CA SER A 587 3.08 -5.96 -2.97
C SER A 587 3.00 -7.14 -2.00
N ILE A 588 2.50 -6.87 -0.78
CA ILE A 588 2.26 -7.90 0.25
C ILE A 588 1.18 -8.89 -0.21
N CYS A 589 0.05 -8.40 -0.75
CA CYS A 589 -1.02 -9.22 -1.31
C CYS A 589 -0.77 -9.45 -2.80
N ARG A 590 -0.60 -10.70 -3.22
CA ARG A 590 -0.15 -11.07 -4.57
C ARG A 590 -1.11 -12.05 -5.20
N PRO A 591 -1.64 -11.78 -6.39
CA PRO A 591 -2.45 -12.76 -7.11
C PRO A 591 -1.71 -14.08 -7.29
N LEU A 592 -2.44 -15.19 -7.28
CA LEU A 592 -1.84 -16.54 -7.44
C LEU A 592 -1.05 -16.68 -8.74
N TYR A 593 -1.48 -16.02 -9.81
CA TYR A 593 -0.82 -16.09 -11.13
C TYR A 593 0.58 -15.47 -11.16
N TYR A 594 1.02 -14.72 -10.14
CA TYR A 594 2.41 -14.25 -10.10
C TYR A 594 3.42 -15.40 -10.06
N TYR A 595 3.05 -16.49 -9.41
CA TYR A 595 3.90 -17.68 -9.23
C TYR A 595 3.41 -18.89 -10.04
N HIS A 596 2.16 -18.85 -10.54
CA HIS A 596 1.52 -19.94 -11.26
C HIS A 596 0.87 -19.44 -12.56
N PRO A 597 1.63 -18.71 -13.44
CA PRO A 597 1.04 -18.07 -14.61
C PRO A 597 0.52 -19.04 -15.68
N GLU A 598 0.95 -20.31 -15.64
CA GLU A 598 0.56 -21.33 -16.61
C GLU A 598 -0.60 -22.21 -16.12
N GLU A 599 -1.16 -21.90 -14.94
CA GLU A 599 -2.29 -22.63 -14.36
C GLU A 599 -3.57 -21.80 -14.43
N ASP A 600 -4.58 -22.25 -15.18
CA ASP A 600 -5.86 -21.53 -15.31
C ASP A 600 -6.52 -21.27 -13.95
N ALA A 601 -6.42 -22.24 -13.03
CA ALA A 601 -6.92 -22.11 -11.67
C ALA A 601 -6.37 -20.86 -10.96
N ALA A 602 -5.13 -20.45 -11.21
CA ALA A 602 -4.54 -19.25 -10.61
C ALA A 602 -5.26 -17.95 -11.02
N TYR A 603 -6.02 -17.95 -12.11
CA TYR A 603 -6.83 -16.83 -12.58
C TYR A 603 -8.31 -16.98 -12.23
N GLU A 604 -8.78 -18.19 -11.96
CA GLU A 604 -10.17 -18.49 -11.64
C GLU A 604 -10.48 -18.28 -10.16
N TRP A 605 -9.55 -18.69 -9.27
CA TRP A 605 -9.69 -18.56 -7.82
C TRP A 605 -9.33 -17.15 -7.33
N LYS A 606 -10.11 -16.16 -7.77
CA LYS A 606 -9.87 -14.73 -7.54
C LYS A 606 -9.94 -14.31 -6.07
N GLY A 607 -10.61 -15.09 -5.21
CA GLY A 607 -10.73 -14.83 -3.78
C GLY A 607 -9.51 -15.26 -2.96
N GLU A 608 -8.49 -15.85 -3.61
CA GLU A 608 -7.28 -16.34 -2.98
C GLU A 608 -6.06 -15.55 -3.45
N TYR A 609 -5.11 -15.34 -2.56
CA TYR A 609 -3.89 -14.63 -2.88
C TYR A 609 -2.74 -15.03 -1.95
N TYR A 610 -1.51 -14.86 -2.42
CA TYR A 610 -0.36 -14.90 -1.56
C TYR A 610 -0.30 -13.66 -0.67
N PHE A 611 -0.09 -13.86 0.62
CA PHE A 611 0.24 -12.83 1.59
C PHE A 611 1.72 -12.98 1.97
N GLY A 612 2.58 -12.14 1.39
CA GLY A 612 4.01 -12.38 1.35
C GLY A 612 4.37 -13.64 0.55
N ASP A 613 5.51 -14.29 0.89
CA ASP A 613 6.04 -15.42 0.11
C ASP A 613 5.52 -16.80 0.53
N ASN A 614 5.01 -16.93 1.77
CA ASN A 614 4.80 -18.23 2.39
C ASN A 614 3.36 -18.49 2.85
N ILE A 615 2.45 -17.54 2.71
CA ILE A 615 1.05 -17.66 3.15
C ILE A 615 0.13 -17.52 1.96
N ILE A 616 -0.87 -18.38 1.84
CA ILE A 616 -2.07 -18.17 1.03
C ILE A 616 -3.19 -17.79 1.99
N ALA A 617 -3.84 -16.69 1.72
CA ALA A 617 -4.97 -16.14 2.46
C ALA A 617 -6.21 -16.07 1.57
N THR A 618 -7.37 -16.14 2.19
CA THR A 618 -8.68 -16.03 1.57
C THR A 618 -9.70 -15.54 2.61
N ALA A 619 -10.93 -15.27 2.19
CA ALA A 619 -12.02 -14.88 3.08
C ALA A 619 -13.13 -15.96 3.08
N ILE A 620 -13.72 -16.22 4.23
CA ILE A 620 -15.00 -16.96 4.32
C ILE A 620 -16.10 -15.98 3.97
N THR A 621 -16.82 -16.23 2.89
CA THR A 621 -17.77 -15.28 2.29
C THR A 621 -19.21 -15.80 2.26
N GLU A 622 -19.45 -16.92 2.90
CA GLU A 622 -20.76 -17.53 3.08
C GLU A 622 -21.00 -17.73 4.59
N PRO A 623 -22.22 -17.46 5.07
CA PRO A 623 -22.53 -17.63 6.49
C PRO A 623 -22.54 -19.10 6.91
N VAL A 624 -22.50 -19.33 8.21
CA VAL A 624 -22.66 -20.66 8.80
C VAL A 624 -23.95 -21.30 8.27
N SER A 625 -23.80 -22.47 7.69
CA SER A 625 -24.91 -23.24 7.12
C SER A 625 -24.95 -24.71 7.60
N GLY A 626 -23.87 -25.15 8.26
CA GLY A 626 -23.74 -26.53 8.75
C GLY A 626 -24.45 -26.77 10.10
N GLN A 627 -24.85 -28.02 10.35
CA GLN A 627 -25.45 -28.42 11.64
C GLN A 627 -24.48 -28.27 12.84
N GLU A 628 -23.16 -28.18 12.56
CA GLU A 628 -22.12 -28.05 13.59
C GLU A 628 -21.68 -26.59 13.84
N GLY A 629 -22.36 -25.60 13.30
CA GLY A 629 -21.97 -24.20 13.42
C GLY A 629 -20.69 -23.87 12.65
N THR A 630 -20.51 -24.47 11.48
CA THR A 630 -19.36 -24.24 10.58
C THR A 630 -19.78 -23.59 9.27
N ALA A 631 -18.89 -22.81 8.67
CA ALA A 631 -19.03 -22.26 7.32
C ALA A 631 -18.10 -23.01 6.36
N PRO A 632 -18.59 -23.51 5.22
CA PRO A 632 -17.76 -24.19 4.23
C PRO A 632 -16.92 -23.16 3.45
N LEU A 633 -15.67 -23.53 3.17
CA LEU A 633 -14.76 -22.77 2.30
C LEU A 633 -14.12 -23.69 1.28
N SER A 634 -14.30 -23.39 0.01
CA SER A 634 -13.58 -24.04 -1.09
C SER A 634 -12.32 -23.25 -1.42
N ILE A 635 -11.19 -23.95 -1.56
CA ILE A 635 -9.87 -23.37 -1.86
C ILE A 635 -9.15 -24.18 -2.92
N TRP A 636 -8.23 -23.56 -3.63
CA TRP A 636 -7.28 -24.21 -4.52
C TRP A 636 -5.85 -23.96 -4.02
N LEU A 637 -5.13 -25.04 -3.75
CA LEU A 637 -3.73 -24.95 -3.32
C LEU A 637 -2.78 -25.27 -4.48
N PRO A 638 -1.88 -24.36 -4.87
CA PRO A 638 -1.01 -24.51 -6.02
C PRO A 638 -0.07 -25.71 -5.91
N LYS A 639 0.24 -26.32 -7.06
CA LYS A 639 1.18 -27.46 -7.15
C LYS A 639 2.62 -27.07 -6.77
N GLY A 640 3.42 -28.10 -6.51
CA GLY A 640 4.87 -27.96 -6.23
C GLY A 640 5.20 -27.80 -4.74
N ASN A 641 4.19 -27.53 -3.88
CA ASN A 641 4.35 -27.44 -2.43
C ASN A 641 3.28 -28.26 -1.71
N GLU A 642 3.56 -28.60 -0.46
CA GLU A 642 2.56 -28.93 0.55
C GLU A 642 2.13 -27.63 1.23
N TRP A 643 0.92 -27.59 1.80
CA TRP A 643 0.37 -26.42 2.47
C TRP A 643 -0.18 -26.81 3.83
N TYR A 644 0.22 -26.12 4.87
CA TYR A 644 -0.25 -26.39 6.23
C TYR A 644 -1.44 -25.49 6.54
N ASP A 645 -2.62 -26.10 6.69
CA ASP A 645 -3.80 -25.46 7.24
C ASP A 645 -3.60 -25.26 8.74
N VAL A 646 -3.39 -24.02 9.15
CA VAL A 646 -3.08 -23.71 10.55
C VAL A 646 -4.28 -23.94 11.45
N SER A 647 -5.48 -23.66 10.97
CA SER A 647 -6.74 -23.77 11.73
C SER A 647 -7.15 -25.22 12.05
N HIS A 648 -6.81 -26.13 11.16
CA HIS A 648 -7.13 -27.56 11.34
C HIS A 648 -5.90 -28.42 11.67
N SER A 649 -4.70 -27.82 11.70
CA SER A 649 -3.43 -28.53 11.92
C SER A 649 -3.20 -29.65 10.88
N LEU A 650 -3.56 -29.41 9.61
CA LEU A 650 -3.50 -30.38 8.53
C LEU A 650 -2.45 -30.00 7.48
N LEU A 651 -1.64 -30.96 7.06
CA LEU A 651 -0.73 -30.80 5.94
C LEU A 651 -1.41 -31.31 4.67
N LEU A 652 -1.69 -30.39 3.74
CA LEU A 652 -2.45 -30.61 2.52
C LEU A 652 -1.53 -30.64 1.30
N ALA A 653 -1.82 -31.51 0.35
CA ALA A 653 -1.04 -31.56 -0.90
C ALA A 653 -1.47 -30.43 -1.85
N GLY A 654 -0.52 -29.76 -2.49
CA GLY A 654 -0.80 -28.81 -3.54
C GLY A 654 -1.24 -29.47 -4.86
N GLY A 655 -1.68 -28.64 -5.82
CA GLY A 655 -2.16 -29.02 -7.14
C GLY A 655 -3.61 -29.51 -7.16
N ARG A 656 -4.42 -29.14 -6.17
CA ARG A 656 -5.85 -29.52 -6.08
C ARG A 656 -6.66 -28.56 -5.24
N SER A 657 -7.97 -28.65 -5.37
CA SER A 657 -8.93 -27.94 -4.52
C SER A 657 -9.34 -28.80 -3.31
N TYR A 658 -9.80 -28.12 -2.27
CA TYR A 658 -10.36 -28.67 -1.05
C TYR A 658 -11.61 -27.89 -0.66
N THR A 659 -12.54 -28.53 0.05
CA THR A 659 -13.62 -27.86 0.78
C THR A 659 -13.42 -28.20 2.26
N LEU A 660 -13.26 -27.19 3.09
CA LEU A 660 -13.00 -27.28 4.51
C LEU A 660 -14.07 -26.52 5.28
N ASP A 661 -14.41 -26.99 6.47
CA ASP A 661 -15.45 -26.40 7.31
C ASP A 661 -14.83 -25.64 8.49
N PHE A 662 -15.07 -24.32 8.56
CA PHE A 662 -14.47 -23.43 9.55
C PHE A 662 -15.47 -23.01 10.62
N ARG A 663 -15.11 -23.17 11.90
CA ARG A 663 -15.82 -22.55 13.02
C ARG A 663 -15.62 -21.03 13.01
N LEU A 664 -16.45 -20.30 13.77
CA LEU A 664 -16.42 -18.84 13.76
C LEU A 664 -15.06 -18.26 14.20
N ASN A 665 -14.38 -18.88 15.16
CA ASN A 665 -13.06 -18.45 15.64
C ASN A 665 -11.87 -18.98 14.81
N GLN A 666 -12.12 -19.72 13.73
CA GLN A 666 -11.05 -20.24 12.85
C GLN A 666 -10.84 -19.30 11.66
N ASN A 667 -9.60 -18.88 11.48
CA ASN A 667 -9.20 -18.00 10.37
C ASN A 667 -8.60 -18.84 9.22
N PRO A 668 -9.08 -18.70 7.97
CA PRO A 668 -8.59 -19.51 6.85
C PRO A 668 -7.27 -18.93 6.31
N TRP A 669 -6.16 -19.56 6.68
CA TRP A 669 -4.84 -19.26 6.12
C TRP A 669 -3.97 -20.51 6.04
N PHE A 670 -3.18 -20.59 4.97
CA PHE A 670 -2.43 -21.77 4.58
C PHE A 670 -0.96 -21.40 4.42
N VAL A 671 -0.10 -22.03 5.19
CA VAL A 671 1.33 -21.74 5.19
C VAL A 671 2.06 -22.81 4.36
N ARG A 672 2.98 -22.40 3.50
CA ARG A 672 3.78 -23.30 2.68
C ARG A 672 4.50 -24.32 3.57
N GLY A 673 4.35 -25.59 3.24
CA GLY A 673 4.91 -26.71 4.03
C GLY A 673 6.43 -26.54 4.24
N GLY A 674 6.85 -26.62 5.51
CA GLY A 674 8.23 -26.43 5.92
C GLY A 674 8.70 -24.99 6.04
N ALA A 675 7.83 -24.00 5.85
CA ALA A 675 8.19 -22.58 5.99
C ALA A 675 8.49 -22.19 7.43
N VAL A 676 9.24 -21.10 7.56
CA VAL A 676 9.49 -20.35 8.80
C VAL A 676 8.79 -19.01 8.69
N ILE A 677 7.95 -18.69 9.66
CA ILE A 677 7.23 -17.40 9.76
C ILE A 677 7.74 -16.67 11.01
N PRO A 678 8.38 -15.51 10.88
CA PRO A 678 8.75 -14.68 12.02
C PRO A 678 7.50 -14.06 12.66
N LEU A 679 7.42 -14.15 13.98
CA LEU A 679 6.31 -13.64 14.77
C LEU A 679 6.82 -12.67 15.84
N ALA A 680 5.98 -11.71 16.21
CA ALA A 680 6.23 -10.81 17.32
C ALA A 680 6.06 -11.51 18.69
N GLU A 681 6.53 -10.84 19.73
CA GLU A 681 6.24 -11.19 21.12
C GLU A 681 4.72 -11.18 21.37
N GLU A 682 4.25 -12.07 22.27
CA GLU A 682 2.84 -12.10 22.67
C GLU A 682 2.49 -10.93 23.58
N GLY A 683 1.26 -10.43 23.46
CA GLY A 683 0.71 -9.40 24.35
C GLY A 683 1.23 -7.98 24.08
N ILE A 684 1.85 -7.72 22.94
CA ILE A 684 2.23 -6.34 22.56
C ILE A 684 0.98 -5.50 22.34
N SER A 685 1.00 -4.25 22.76
CA SER A 685 -0.15 -3.32 22.67
C SER A 685 -0.13 -2.44 21.43
N ASN A 686 1.03 -2.28 20.80
CA ASN A 686 1.24 -1.51 19.56
C ASN A 686 2.56 -1.94 18.88
N LEU A 687 2.80 -1.47 17.66
CA LEU A 687 4.00 -1.74 16.88
C LEU A 687 5.07 -0.64 16.98
N GLN A 688 4.91 0.29 17.92
CA GLN A 688 5.87 1.34 18.17
C GLN A 688 7.02 0.82 19.05
N GLY A 689 8.22 1.17 18.67
CA GLY A 689 9.42 0.70 19.36
C GLY A 689 10.00 -0.61 18.81
N VAL A 690 11.12 -1.01 19.41
CA VAL A 690 11.93 -2.15 18.99
C VAL A 690 11.89 -3.23 20.07
N SER A 691 11.59 -4.47 19.69
CA SER A 691 11.60 -5.63 20.59
C SER A 691 12.92 -6.39 20.48
N ASN A 692 13.38 -6.97 21.58
CA ASN A 692 14.46 -7.94 21.58
C ASN A 692 13.98 -9.40 21.49
N VAL A 693 12.68 -9.62 21.29
CA VAL A 693 12.06 -10.94 21.18
C VAL A 693 11.70 -11.24 19.74
N LEU A 694 12.09 -12.40 19.27
CA LEU A 694 11.71 -12.95 17.97
C LEU A 694 11.16 -14.36 18.16
N ARG A 695 9.95 -14.60 17.68
CA ARG A 695 9.37 -15.94 17.64
C ARG A 695 9.43 -16.46 16.21
N LEU A 696 9.75 -17.74 16.04
CA LEU A 696 9.86 -18.40 14.75
C LEU A 696 8.83 -19.55 14.70
N MET A 697 7.74 -19.37 13.99
CA MET A 697 6.78 -20.41 13.72
C MET A 697 7.30 -21.28 12.56
N ILE A 698 7.45 -22.57 12.79
CA ILE A 698 7.86 -23.57 11.80
C ILE A 698 6.70 -24.54 11.58
N VAL A 699 6.21 -24.61 10.35
CA VAL A 699 5.13 -25.51 10.02
C VAL A 699 5.64 -26.87 9.50
N PRO A 700 4.83 -27.93 9.60
CA PRO A 700 5.16 -29.24 9.04
C PRO A 700 5.54 -29.18 7.55
N GLY A 701 6.41 -30.06 7.13
CA GLY A 701 6.88 -30.18 5.74
C GLY A 701 8.39 -30.31 5.65
N LYS A 702 8.85 -31.06 4.63
CA LYS A 702 10.27 -31.37 4.43
C LYS A 702 11.03 -30.35 3.62
N ALA A 703 10.33 -29.45 2.91
CA ALA A 703 10.95 -28.43 2.10
C ALA A 703 11.90 -27.56 2.95
N PRO A 704 13.11 -27.26 2.46
CA PRO A 704 13.97 -26.27 3.11
C PRO A 704 13.34 -24.89 3.00
N CYS A 705 13.65 -24.04 3.96
CA CYS A 705 13.22 -22.64 3.98
C CYS A 705 14.41 -21.74 4.31
N SER A 706 14.51 -20.61 3.62
CA SER A 706 15.44 -19.53 3.95
C SER A 706 14.69 -18.21 3.86
N ILE A 707 14.74 -17.42 4.92
CA ILE A 707 14.17 -16.08 4.99
C ILE A 707 15.23 -15.08 5.43
N VAL A 708 15.01 -13.83 5.14
CA VAL A 708 15.80 -12.70 5.68
C VAL A 708 14.84 -11.84 6.48
N HIS A 709 15.05 -11.82 7.80
CA HIS A 709 14.28 -10.95 8.69
C HIS A 709 14.91 -9.56 8.73
N TYR A 710 14.08 -8.56 8.46
CA TYR A 710 14.43 -7.15 8.38
C TYR A 710 13.98 -6.39 9.64
N GLU A 711 14.84 -5.51 10.11
CA GLU A 711 14.56 -4.65 11.27
C GLU A 711 15.16 -3.26 11.07
N ASP A 712 14.43 -2.25 11.52
CA ASP A 712 14.86 -0.85 11.62
C ASP A 712 14.18 -0.18 12.82
N ASP A 713 14.29 1.14 12.96
CA ASP A 713 13.63 1.88 14.04
C ASP A 713 12.09 2.00 13.90
N GLY A 714 11.55 1.61 12.76
CA GLY A 714 10.11 1.61 12.44
C GLY A 714 9.51 2.96 12.11
N ILE A 715 10.27 4.05 12.16
CA ILE A 715 9.72 5.43 12.07
C ILE A 715 10.51 6.33 11.14
N SER A 716 11.87 6.36 11.25
CA SER A 716 12.68 7.35 10.55
C SER A 716 12.89 7.01 9.07
N GLN A 717 13.28 8.01 8.30
CA GLN A 717 13.66 7.84 6.89
C GLN A 717 15.02 7.13 6.72
N ASN A 718 15.75 6.89 7.81
CA ASN A 718 17.05 6.23 7.77
C ASN A 718 17.00 4.75 7.37
N TYR A 719 15.83 4.17 7.20
CA TYR A 719 15.62 2.74 6.90
C TYR A 719 16.41 2.22 5.69
N GLU A 720 16.78 3.08 4.76
CA GLU A 720 17.62 2.70 3.61
C GLU A 720 19.06 2.41 4.01
N ARG A 721 19.59 3.11 5.01
CA ARG A 721 20.99 3.05 5.47
C ARG A 721 21.14 2.37 6.83
N GLU A 722 20.21 2.62 7.74
CA GLU A 722 20.20 2.12 9.11
C GLU A 722 19.15 1.04 9.30
N HIS A 723 19.51 -0.18 8.99
CA HIS A 723 18.69 -1.37 9.17
C HIS A 723 19.55 -2.58 9.51
N ALA A 724 18.90 -3.62 9.97
CA ALA A 724 19.54 -4.88 10.28
C ALA A 724 18.84 -6.04 9.56
N LEU A 725 19.64 -7.01 9.14
CA LEU A 725 19.21 -8.23 8.47
C LEU A 725 19.65 -9.45 9.25
N THR A 726 18.76 -10.41 9.44
CA THR A 726 19.06 -11.71 10.05
C THR A 726 18.59 -12.81 9.11
N ARG A 727 19.52 -13.62 8.59
CA ARG A 727 19.19 -14.80 7.79
C ARG A 727 18.77 -15.94 8.67
N ILE A 728 17.65 -16.57 8.35
CA ILE A 728 17.12 -17.73 9.09
C ILE A 728 16.89 -18.85 8.09
N GLU A 729 17.52 -19.99 8.33
CA GLU A 729 17.48 -21.17 7.47
C GLU A 729 16.94 -22.37 8.22
N LYS A 730 16.05 -23.14 7.60
CA LYS A 730 15.52 -24.39 8.13
C LYS A 730 15.73 -25.50 7.13
N SER A 731 16.22 -26.62 7.60
CA SER A 731 16.34 -27.86 6.83
C SER A 731 15.88 -29.06 7.65
N THR A 732 15.35 -30.10 6.99
CA THR A 732 14.91 -31.34 7.65
C THR A 732 15.51 -32.56 6.93
N ALA A 733 16.17 -33.41 7.67
CA ALA A 733 16.75 -34.67 7.21
C ALA A 733 16.25 -35.82 8.08
N GLY A 734 15.38 -36.68 7.53
CA GLY A 734 14.70 -37.72 8.27
C GLY A 734 13.83 -37.14 9.39
N ARG A 735 14.15 -37.45 10.64
CA ARG A 735 13.46 -36.96 11.85
C ARG A 735 14.21 -35.77 12.52
N LYS A 736 15.29 -35.28 11.92
CA LYS A 736 16.08 -34.18 12.45
C LYS A 736 15.79 -32.90 11.66
N THR A 737 15.34 -31.88 12.37
CA THR A 737 15.20 -30.50 11.85
C THR A 737 16.36 -29.65 12.39
N THR A 738 17.00 -28.89 11.51
CA THR A 738 18.05 -27.94 11.86
C THR A 738 17.56 -26.54 11.51
N VAL A 739 17.63 -25.61 12.45
CA VAL A 739 17.33 -24.18 12.28
C VAL A 739 18.62 -23.41 12.53
N ARG A 740 19.10 -22.69 11.53
CA ARG A 740 20.24 -21.77 11.65
C ARG A 740 19.72 -20.35 11.66
N ILE A 741 20.12 -19.60 12.65
CA ILE A 741 19.81 -18.19 12.81
C ILE A 741 21.15 -17.47 12.70
N GLY A 742 21.37 -16.76 11.60
CA GLY A 742 22.59 -16.04 11.30
C GLY A 742 22.85 -14.90 12.28
N ALA A 743 24.11 -14.50 12.37
CA ALA A 743 24.47 -13.24 13.02
C ALA A 743 23.71 -12.07 12.36
N ARG A 744 23.25 -11.12 13.17
CA ARG A 744 22.64 -9.89 12.66
C ARG A 744 23.68 -9.07 11.90
N GLU A 745 23.40 -8.76 10.66
CA GLU A 745 24.19 -7.89 9.78
C GLU A 745 23.58 -6.48 9.77
N GLY A 746 24.42 -5.43 9.84
CA GLY A 746 23.95 -4.06 9.92
C GLY A 746 23.51 -3.65 11.33
N GLY A 747 22.79 -2.52 11.42
CA GLY A 747 22.32 -1.95 12.67
C GLY A 747 21.55 -0.67 12.45
N PHE A 748 20.84 -0.22 13.48
CA PHE A 748 20.02 0.99 13.47
C PHE A 748 19.93 1.56 14.90
N LYS A 749 19.50 2.79 15.04
CA LYS A 749 19.34 3.46 16.33
C LYS A 749 18.36 2.71 17.22
N GLY A 750 18.79 2.26 18.39
CA GLY A 750 17.97 1.46 19.32
C GLY A 750 17.98 -0.04 19.07
N ALA A 751 18.78 -0.54 18.13
CA ALA A 751 18.88 -1.98 17.86
C ALA A 751 19.32 -2.76 19.12
N PRO A 752 18.61 -3.83 19.55
CA PRO A 752 18.95 -4.57 20.76
C PRO A 752 20.32 -5.27 20.61
N GLY A 753 21.14 -5.23 21.66
CA GLY A 753 22.44 -5.94 21.67
C GLY A 753 22.30 -7.45 21.82
N SER A 754 21.22 -7.91 22.46
CA SER A 754 20.90 -9.32 22.65
C SER A 754 19.49 -9.63 22.16
N ARG A 755 19.20 -10.93 21.97
CA ARG A 755 17.92 -11.40 21.49
C ARG A 755 17.45 -12.65 22.22
N ARG A 756 16.17 -12.68 22.56
CA ARG A 756 15.44 -13.86 23.03
C ARG A 756 14.69 -14.47 21.84
N ILE A 757 14.97 -15.73 21.56
CA ILE A 757 14.35 -16.43 20.44
C ILE A 757 13.52 -17.59 20.96
N THR A 758 12.28 -17.70 20.47
CA THR A 758 11.41 -18.85 20.71
C THR A 758 11.12 -19.53 19.37
N ILE A 759 11.41 -20.82 19.28
CA ILE A 759 11.00 -21.65 18.13
C ILE A 759 9.69 -22.34 18.48
N GLN A 760 8.68 -22.15 17.64
CA GLN A 760 7.37 -22.76 17.74
C GLN A 760 7.17 -23.70 16.54
N MET A 761 7.20 -25.02 16.78
CA MET A 761 6.94 -26.00 15.74
C MET A 761 5.48 -26.43 15.79
N GLU A 762 4.77 -26.22 14.72
CA GLU A 762 3.37 -26.67 14.54
C GLU A 762 3.31 -28.16 14.16
N GLY A 763 2.19 -28.81 14.44
CA GLY A 763 1.96 -30.23 14.11
C GLY A 763 2.81 -31.20 14.92
N VAL A 764 3.46 -30.78 16.01
CA VAL A 764 4.32 -31.62 16.88
C VAL A 764 3.70 -31.70 18.26
N GLY A 765 3.01 -32.82 18.53
CA GLY A 765 2.35 -33.09 19.84
C GLY A 765 3.18 -33.86 20.86
N THR A 766 4.39 -34.27 20.51
CA THR A 766 5.26 -35.10 21.39
C THR A 766 6.56 -34.38 21.68
N ALA A 767 7.12 -34.64 22.86
CA ALA A 767 8.44 -34.12 23.19
C ALA A 767 9.50 -34.70 22.22
N PRO A 768 10.48 -33.90 21.77
CA PRO A 768 11.57 -34.36 20.93
C PRO A 768 12.51 -35.27 21.73
N SER A 769 13.17 -36.22 21.03
CA SER A 769 14.16 -37.07 21.64
C SER A 769 15.44 -36.34 22.07
N SER A 770 15.75 -35.23 21.38
CA SER A 770 16.81 -34.29 21.81
C SER A 770 16.64 -32.92 21.15
N VAL A 771 17.06 -31.88 21.88
CA VAL A 771 17.24 -30.52 21.34
C VAL A 771 18.64 -30.04 21.70
N ARG A 772 19.37 -29.52 20.73
CA ARG A 772 20.73 -29.01 20.93
C ARG A 772 20.86 -27.60 20.40
N LEU A 773 21.55 -26.75 21.14
CA LEU A 773 21.95 -25.41 20.71
C LEU A 773 23.48 -25.41 20.55
N ASN A 774 23.97 -25.09 19.36
CA ASN A 774 25.39 -25.07 19.01
C ASN A 774 26.11 -26.38 19.43
N GLY A 775 25.42 -27.54 19.22
CA GLY A 775 25.93 -28.84 19.56
C GLY A 775 25.75 -29.27 21.04
N SER A 776 25.42 -28.35 21.95
CA SER A 776 25.19 -28.64 23.38
C SER A 776 23.70 -28.91 23.65
N PRO A 777 23.35 -29.89 24.49
CA PRO A 777 21.96 -30.15 24.86
C PRO A 777 21.31 -28.95 25.53
N LEU A 778 20.06 -28.62 25.15
CA LEU A 778 19.26 -27.66 25.87
C LEU A 778 18.63 -28.26 27.13
N PRO A 779 18.46 -27.46 28.22
CA PRO A 779 17.75 -27.90 29.41
C PRO A 779 16.31 -28.30 29.11
N ALA A 780 15.80 -29.33 29.81
CA ALA A 780 14.46 -29.87 29.59
C ALA A 780 13.35 -28.80 29.79
N GLU A 781 13.55 -27.88 30.74
CA GLU A 781 12.64 -26.75 31.01
C GLU A 781 12.52 -25.77 29.86
N SER A 782 13.48 -25.72 28.95
CA SER A 782 13.46 -24.90 27.74
C SER A 782 12.56 -25.47 26.64
N VAL A 783 12.07 -26.72 26.81
CA VAL A 783 11.35 -27.47 25.78
C VAL A 783 9.98 -27.89 26.32
N CYS A 784 8.89 -27.39 25.74
CA CYS A 784 7.52 -27.65 26.15
C CYS A 784 6.67 -28.15 24.97
N ALA A 785 6.16 -29.38 25.04
CA ALA A 785 5.13 -29.84 24.12
C ALA A 785 3.74 -29.51 24.67
N LYS A 786 2.94 -28.76 23.87
CA LYS A 786 1.57 -28.34 24.23
C LYS A 786 0.54 -29.33 23.67
N LYS A 787 -0.63 -29.36 24.32
CA LYS A 787 -1.77 -30.21 23.90
C LYS A 787 -2.30 -29.90 22.52
N GLU A 788 -2.07 -28.67 22.02
CA GLU A 788 -2.48 -28.22 20.70
C GLU A 788 -1.52 -28.69 19.56
N CYS A 789 -0.82 -29.83 19.73
CA CYS A 789 0.15 -30.31 18.75
C CYS A 789 1.23 -29.26 18.41
N ARG A 790 1.74 -28.57 19.43
CA ARG A 790 2.73 -27.51 19.29
C ARG A 790 3.92 -27.74 20.20
N LEU A 791 5.12 -27.68 19.65
CA LEU A 791 6.36 -27.75 20.39
C LEU A 791 6.97 -26.36 20.52
N ILE A 792 7.20 -25.89 21.74
CA ILE A 792 7.83 -24.60 22.05
C ILE A 792 9.24 -24.84 22.57
N ILE A 793 10.22 -24.18 22.00
CA ILE A 793 11.62 -24.21 22.40
C ILE A 793 12.09 -22.78 22.68
N ASN A 794 12.37 -22.47 23.94
CA ASN A 794 12.89 -21.18 24.36
C ASN A 794 14.43 -21.25 24.40
N LEU A 795 15.06 -20.43 23.56
CA LEU A 795 16.51 -20.32 23.58
C LEU A 795 16.96 -19.35 24.68
N PRO A 796 18.13 -19.56 25.29
CA PRO A 796 18.71 -18.57 26.18
C PRO A 796 18.96 -17.25 25.43
N GLU A 797 18.85 -16.15 26.14
CA GLU A 797 19.19 -14.85 25.58
C GLU A 797 20.66 -14.87 25.11
N SER A 798 20.87 -14.42 23.87
CA SER A 798 22.16 -14.49 23.20
C SER A 798 22.47 -13.17 22.51
N PRO A 799 23.74 -12.78 22.33
CA PRO A 799 24.11 -11.63 21.53
C PRO A 799 23.52 -11.71 20.12
N ALA A 800 22.93 -10.64 19.65
CA ALA A 800 22.30 -10.61 18.33
C ALA A 800 23.30 -10.81 17.16
N THR A 801 24.59 -10.61 17.43
CA THR A 801 25.70 -10.76 16.48
C THR A 801 26.32 -12.18 16.46
N GLU A 802 25.76 -13.14 17.22
CA GLU A 802 26.20 -14.52 17.21
C GLU A 802 25.26 -15.39 16.33
N GLU A 803 25.86 -16.34 15.60
CA GLU A 803 25.11 -17.37 14.88
C GLU A 803 24.65 -18.45 15.85
N LEU A 804 23.39 -18.86 15.74
CA LEU A 804 22.79 -19.93 16.50
C LEU A 804 22.40 -21.10 15.59
N THR A 805 22.71 -22.29 15.97
CA THR A 805 22.27 -23.52 15.30
C THR A 805 21.50 -24.38 16.27
N VAL A 806 20.22 -24.61 16.00
CA VAL A 806 19.30 -25.43 16.80
C VAL A 806 19.02 -26.72 16.06
N GLU A 807 19.36 -27.84 16.66
CA GLU A 807 19.10 -29.20 16.15
C GLU A 807 17.99 -29.85 16.96
N ILE A 808 16.93 -30.30 16.33
CA ILE A 808 15.73 -30.88 16.93
C ILE A 808 15.51 -32.25 16.34
N ALA A 809 15.59 -33.28 17.16
CA ALA A 809 15.32 -34.68 16.78
C ALA A 809 13.95 -35.11 17.35
N LEU A 810 12.97 -35.34 16.45
CA LEU A 810 11.63 -35.79 16.80
C LEU A 810 11.52 -37.31 16.92
#